data_5230ae9329d3b26405120bae2e4764c4
#
_entry.id   5230ae9329d3b26405120bae2e4764c4
#
_cell.length_a   1.000
_cell.length_b   1.000
_cell.length_c   1.000
_cell.angle_alpha   90.00
_cell.angle_beta   90.00
_cell.angle_gamma   90.00
#
_symmetry.space_group_name_H-M   'P 1'
#
loop_
_entity.id
_entity.type
_entity.pdbx_description
1 polymer ?
#
loop_
_entity_poly.entity_id
_entity_poly.type
_entity_poly.pdbx_seq_one_letter_code
_entity_poly.pdbx_strand_id
1 'polypeptide(L)'
;MRLLRRFVKRLGSWATRSRDEERLNAEIEEHLAQETDRNLRAGLPPAEARRRAVLNFGPVEAMKEDYRAQRGLPFIETLVQDTRYAVRRLRNAPAFTAAVVLTLALGIGATTSIFSLVHAVLFKSLAVANPAELYRVGKAARCCYWGGYSQEDEFSIFSYDLYKHFRDNTPGFAELAAFQAGGGLFGVRRAGAAEAAQGYPGEFVSGNYFAMFGVHAYAGRLLAPGDDQPGAPPVAVMSYRLWQQRYGSDPSVVGALFSLDNEPFTVVGITPPGFFGDKLRSIPPDFFLSLNTEPVVGSAADPNDVDTHWLDLIGRIRPGADAKAIEADMRVELKQWLRSHWADMSANDRTKFPEQTLFLGPGGAGITAMRDEYQHWLEILMLVSSFVLLIVCANVANLMLVRGMERRQQTSLSMALGAQASRLVRQALTESIMLSLAGGAAGLAIAYAGTRLILRFAFPHVAGMGGVPISAAPSMPVLLFTFGVSTLAGIAFGIAPAWSATRVDPIEALRGASRSTARTGTLPRRALVVLQAALSLVLLAASGLLTAALHNLESQKFGFSQDRRTIARIDPSLAGYQPDQLTTLYGRIRGSLSSVPGVSDVAVAQYSPLNGNNWGAGVWVDGQPLPGPHEDNWASWDRVTVGYFDAIGTRIIEGRGITEQDRADSQLIAVINQAFARKYFKQADPVGKYFGRTEMQSSRVYRIVGVTEDARYLESALDKPVGPFFFLSEPQHDIVPSTGKDTDPGSHFLQDIVIVTRPGARLTSDQLRRAMASVDPNLPIISIQTLAEQVDGQFRQQRLIAQLTSFFGILSMVLASIGLYGVTAYNAGRRTSEIGVRMALGATRAQVSALLLRGAFALVAAGLLVGLPLTLAAGRFLGSQLYGLNPYDPAVIVAAVVTLGFSSLIASLIPAIRASLVSPSEALRAE
;
A
#
# COMPACT_ATOMS: atom_id res chain seq x y z
N MET A 1 25.65 -37.48 -9.41
CA MET A 1 26.52 -37.24 -10.59
C MET A 1 26.15 -38.08 -11.83
N ARG A 2 25.85 -39.42 -11.75
CA ARG A 2 25.48 -40.24 -12.93
C ARG A 2 24.19 -39.76 -13.66
N LEU A 3 23.16 -39.30 -12.96
CA LEU A 3 21.92 -38.80 -13.54
C LEU A 3 22.13 -37.45 -14.28
N LEU A 4 22.93 -36.56 -13.71
CA LEU A 4 23.23 -35.24 -14.33
C LEU A 4 24.05 -35.40 -15.61
N ARG A 5 25.06 -36.31 -15.62
CA ARG A 5 25.84 -36.64 -16.83
C ARG A 5 25.00 -37.29 -17.93
N ARG A 6 24.01 -38.12 -17.58
CA ARG A 6 23.05 -38.68 -18.53
C ARG A 6 22.13 -37.59 -19.10
N PHE A 7 21.69 -36.64 -18.27
CA PHE A 7 20.87 -35.53 -18.70
C PHE A 7 21.62 -34.60 -19.66
N VAL A 8 22.85 -34.21 -19.33
CA VAL A 8 23.68 -33.34 -20.20
C VAL A 8 24.03 -34.03 -21.53
N LYS A 9 24.35 -35.35 -21.54
CA LYS A 9 24.57 -36.12 -22.79
C LYS A 9 23.31 -36.15 -23.66
N ARG A 10 22.11 -36.35 -23.07
CA ARG A 10 20.82 -36.34 -23.78
C ARG A 10 20.45 -34.94 -24.32
N LEU A 11 20.85 -33.87 -23.60
CA LEU A 11 20.69 -32.47 -24.07
C LEU A 11 21.58 -32.18 -25.28
N GLY A 12 22.83 -32.70 -25.28
CA GLY A 12 23.76 -32.61 -26.42
C GLY A 12 23.27 -33.36 -27.68
N SER A 13 22.62 -34.53 -27.50
CA SER A 13 22.06 -35.31 -28.62
C SER A 13 20.82 -34.63 -29.26
N TRP A 14 20.18 -33.68 -28.57
CA TRP A 14 19.08 -32.89 -29.13
C TRP A 14 19.58 -31.89 -30.19
N ALA A 15 20.78 -31.32 -30.02
CA ALA A 15 21.38 -30.38 -30.97
C ALA A 15 21.91 -31.09 -32.26
N THR A 16 22.17 -32.41 -32.18
CA THR A 16 22.71 -33.21 -33.31
C THR A 16 21.66 -34.09 -33.98
N ARG A 17 20.40 -33.91 -33.67
CA ARG A 17 19.26 -34.77 -34.04
C ARG A 17 19.15 -35.06 -35.54
N SER A 18 19.30 -34.07 -36.42
CA SER A 18 19.22 -34.28 -37.88
C SER A 18 20.33 -35.19 -38.41
N ARG A 19 21.55 -35.03 -37.90
CA ARG A 19 22.68 -35.88 -38.24
C ARG A 19 22.54 -37.31 -37.71
N ASP A 20 21.97 -37.47 -36.52
CA ASP A 20 21.76 -38.81 -35.92
C ASP A 20 20.61 -39.55 -36.63
N GLU A 21 19.57 -38.84 -37.10
CA GLU A 21 18.48 -39.41 -37.92
C GLU A 21 18.96 -39.82 -39.33
N GLU A 22 19.82 -39.03 -39.97
CA GLU A 22 20.42 -39.37 -41.25
C GLU A 22 21.31 -40.62 -41.12
N ARG A 23 22.13 -40.73 -40.05
CA ARG A 23 22.94 -41.90 -39.76
C ARG A 23 22.10 -43.15 -39.49
N LEU A 24 21.03 -43.03 -38.70
CA LEU A 24 20.12 -44.15 -38.42
C LEU A 24 19.41 -44.63 -39.70
N ASN A 25 18.98 -43.69 -40.54
CA ASN A 25 18.38 -44.03 -41.83
C ASN A 25 19.39 -44.77 -42.74
N ALA A 26 20.64 -44.31 -42.82
CA ALA A 26 21.69 -44.96 -43.60
C ALA A 26 22.00 -46.36 -43.06
N GLU A 27 22.07 -46.55 -41.74
CA GLU A 27 22.32 -47.84 -41.09
C GLU A 27 21.16 -48.83 -41.29
N ILE A 28 19.92 -48.40 -41.25
CA ILE A 28 18.73 -49.21 -41.57
C ILE A 28 18.69 -49.58 -43.03
N GLU A 29 19.01 -48.67 -43.96
CA GLU A 29 19.05 -48.92 -45.38
C GLU A 29 20.19 -49.93 -45.74
N GLU A 30 21.34 -49.83 -45.11
CA GLU A 30 22.45 -50.70 -45.25
C GLU A 30 22.12 -52.14 -44.78
N HIS A 31 21.48 -52.27 -43.59
CA HIS A 31 21.00 -53.56 -43.12
C HIS A 31 19.95 -54.20 -44.01
N LEU A 32 19.00 -53.42 -44.50
CA LEU A 32 17.95 -53.88 -45.47
C LEU A 32 18.62 -54.31 -46.82
N ALA A 33 19.63 -53.61 -47.26
CA ALA A 33 20.35 -53.91 -48.47
C ALA A 33 21.17 -55.27 -48.30
N GLN A 34 21.86 -55.44 -47.16
CA GLN A 34 22.57 -56.68 -46.86
C GLN A 34 21.64 -57.89 -46.75
N GLU A 35 20.48 -57.73 -46.10
CA GLU A 35 19.53 -58.87 -46.02
C GLU A 35 18.80 -59.10 -47.37
N THR A 36 18.60 -58.11 -48.16
CA THR A 36 18.08 -58.26 -49.55
C THR A 36 19.10 -59.00 -50.39
N ASP A 37 20.37 -58.68 -50.30
CA ASP A 37 21.48 -59.39 -51.01
C ASP A 37 21.59 -60.84 -50.58
N ARG A 38 21.38 -61.12 -49.27
CA ARG A 38 21.39 -62.52 -48.75
C ARG A 38 20.20 -63.30 -49.32
N ASN A 39 19.06 -62.74 -49.43
CA ASN A 39 17.86 -63.36 -50.03
C ASN A 39 17.99 -63.53 -51.53
N LEU A 40 18.67 -62.63 -52.24
CA LEU A 40 19.02 -62.83 -53.68
C LEU A 40 20.00 -63.98 -53.93
N ARG A 41 21.00 -64.15 -53.09
CA ARG A 41 21.92 -65.26 -53.14
C ARG A 41 21.27 -66.57 -52.76
N ALA A 42 20.18 -66.55 -52.01
CA ALA A 42 19.35 -67.70 -51.71
C ALA A 42 18.32 -68.05 -52.85
N GLY A 43 18.42 -67.37 -53.99
CA GLY A 43 17.63 -67.70 -55.20
C GLY A 43 16.21 -67.02 -55.27
N LEU A 44 15.93 -66.05 -54.41
CA LEU A 44 14.64 -65.36 -54.49
C LEU A 44 14.65 -64.28 -55.57
N PRO A 45 13.49 -64.03 -56.28
CA PRO A 45 13.33 -62.89 -57.19
C PRO A 45 13.55 -61.52 -56.50
N PRO A 46 14.08 -60.49 -57.19
CA PRO A 46 14.46 -59.24 -56.56
C PRO A 46 13.33 -58.57 -55.78
N ALA A 47 12.12 -58.60 -56.28
CA ALA A 47 10.97 -58.00 -55.55
C ALA A 47 10.57 -58.78 -54.29
N GLU A 48 10.64 -60.08 -54.29
CA GLU A 48 10.37 -60.97 -53.15
C GLU A 48 11.52 -60.96 -52.13
N ALA A 49 12.78 -60.89 -52.57
CA ALA A 49 13.97 -60.71 -51.70
C ALA A 49 13.88 -59.45 -50.87
N ARG A 50 13.50 -58.29 -51.43
CA ARG A 50 13.31 -57.03 -50.72
C ARG A 50 12.14 -57.09 -49.77
N ARG A 51 11.01 -57.66 -50.21
CA ARG A 51 9.82 -57.83 -49.39
C ARG A 51 10.13 -58.70 -48.15
N ARG A 52 10.82 -59.74 -48.33
CA ARG A 52 11.22 -60.66 -47.21
C ARG A 52 12.24 -60.06 -46.28
N ALA A 53 13.19 -59.24 -46.75
CA ALA A 53 14.08 -58.44 -45.94
C ALA A 53 13.36 -57.45 -45.07
N VAL A 54 12.34 -56.70 -45.61
CA VAL A 54 11.51 -55.76 -44.83
C VAL A 54 10.66 -56.50 -43.80
N LEU A 55 10.09 -57.69 -44.15
CA LEU A 55 9.26 -58.44 -43.23
C LEU A 55 10.12 -59.08 -42.09
N ASN A 56 11.34 -59.51 -42.34
CA ASN A 56 12.23 -60.06 -41.34
C ASN A 56 12.81 -58.95 -40.43
N PHE A 57 13.06 -57.77 -40.96
CA PHE A 57 13.52 -56.60 -40.20
C PHE A 57 12.46 -56.03 -39.22
N GLY A 58 11.22 -56.24 -39.55
CA GLY A 58 10.08 -55.72 -38.79
C GLY A 58 9.73 -54.26 -39.14
N PRO A 59 8.77 -53.62 -38.39
CA PRO A 59 8.32 -52.29 -38.69
C PRO A 59 9.42 -51.25 -38.42
N VAL A 60 10.05 -50.75 -39.48
CA VAL A 60 11.17 -49.78 -39.46
C VAL A 60 10.82 -48.54 -38.61
N GLU A 61 9.61 -48.03 -38.71
CA GLU A 61 9.18 -46.85 -37.96
C GLU A 61 9.05 -47.12 -36.45
N ALA A 62 8.70 -48.35 -36.04
CA ALA A 62 8.67 -48.72 -34.62
C ALA A 62 10.08 -48.77 -34.00
N MET A 63 11.05 -49.28 -34.76
CA MET A 63 12.46 -49.29 -34.32
C MET A 63 13.05 -47.86 -34.24
N LYS A 64 12.71 -46.99 -35.18
CA LYS A 64 13.08 -45.56 -35.09
C LYS A 64 12.48 -44.88 -33.86
N GLU A 65 11.24 -45.20 -33.51
CA GLU A 65 10.52 -44.69 -32.33
C GLU A 65 11.18 -45.20 -31.04
N ASP A 66 11.56 -46.49 -30.94
CA ASP A 66 12.27 -47.06 -29.78
C ASP A 66 13.67 -46.45 -29.61
N TYR A 67 14.38 -46.23 -30.72
CA TYR A 67 15.68 -45.56 -30.68
C TYR A 67 15.56 -44.09 -30.21
N ARG A 68 14.54 -43.35 -30.66
CA ARG A 68 14.22 -42.01 -30.20
C ARG A 68 13.85 -41.99 -28.72
N ALA A 69 13.09 -42.98 -28.23
CA ALA A 69 12.70 -43.10 -26.83
C ALA A 69 13.89 -43.38 -25.89
N GLN A 70 14.91 -44.11 -26.36
CA GLN A 70 16.08 -44.42 -25.55
C GLN A 70 17.12 -43.30 -25.46
N ARG A 71 17.28 -42.48 -26.51
CA ARG A 71 18.31 -41.42 -26.60
C ARG A 71 17.75 -40.02 -26.37
N GLY A 72 16.48 -39.77 -26.69
CA GLY A 72 15.83 -38.47 -26.54
C GLY A 72 15.49 -38.11 -25.09
N LEU A 73 15.02 -36.88 -24.88
CA LEU A 73 14.33 -36.42 -23.67
C LEU A 73 12.83 -36.45 -23.96
N PRO A 74 12.15 -37.62 -23.83
CA PRO A 74 10.77 -37.79 -24.30
C PRO A 74 9.81 -36.78 -23.65
N PHE A 75 10.09 -36.35 -22.42
CA PHE A 75 9.31 -35.32 -21.74
C PHE A 75 9.43 -33.96 -22.44
N ILE A 76 10.63 -33.51 -22.80
CA ILE A 76 10.86 -32.22 -23.45
C ILE A 76 10.33 -32.21 -24.88
N GLU A 77 10.56 -33.30 -25.63
CA GLU A 77 10.09 -33.43 -27.00
C GLU A 77 8.55 -33.41 -27.09
N THR A 78 7.89 -34.13 -26.19
CA THR A 78 6.45 -34.12 -26.11
C THR A 78 5.91 -32.77 -25.65
N LEU A 79 6.59 -32.07 -24.73
CA LEU A 79 6.23 -30.71 -24.31
C LEU A 79 6.35 -29.71 -25.47
N VAL A 80 7.42 -29.79 -26.27
CA VAL A 80 7.60 -28.90 -27.44
C VAL A 80 6.54 -29.19 -28.51
N GLN A 81 6.19 -30.48 -28.74
CA GLN A 81 5.10 -30.86 -29.66
C GLN A 81 3.74 -30.32 -29.18
N ASP A 82 3.41 -30.52 -27.89
CA ASP A 82 2.17 -30.04 -27.28
C ASP A 82 2.09 -28.49 -27.32
N THR A 83 3.22 -27.80 -27.11
CA THR A 83 3.33 -26.35 -27.20
C THR A 83 3.08 -25.84 -28.63
N ARG A 84 3.73 -26.45 -29.64
CA ARG A 84 3.50 -26.09 -31.06
C ARG A 84 2.06 -26.35 -31.49
N TYR A 85 1.48 -27.44 -31.02
CA TYR A 85 0.08 -27.78 -31.27
C TYR A 85 -0.84 -26.75 -30.62
N ALA A 86 -0.61 -26.37 -29.36
CA ALA A 86 -1.36 -25.36 -28.64
C ALA A 86 -1.28 -23.99 -29.34
N VAL A 87 -0.08 -23.53 -29.76
CA VAL A 87 0.09 -22.26 -30.50
C VAL A 87 -0.72 -22.23 -31.79
N ARG A 88 -0.62 -23.31 -32.62
CA ARG A 88 -1.38 -23.38 -33.87
C ARG A 88 -2.89 -23.32 -33.61
N ARG A 89 -3.33 -23.99 -32.56
CA ARG A 89 -4.74 -24.08 -32.15
C ARG A 89 -5.27 -22.74 -31.63
N LEU A 90 -4.47 -21.99 -30.89
CA LEU A 90 -4.81 -20.65 -30.40
C LEU A 90 -4.85 -19.62 -31.53
N ARG A 91 -3.94 -19.71 -32.50
CA ARG A 91 -3.96 -18.84 -33.70
C ARG A 91 -5.19 -19.05 -34.57
N ASN A 92 -5.71 -20.27 -34.64
CA ASN A 92 -6.94 -20.59 -35.43
C ASN A 92 -8.24 -20.14 -34.77
N ALA A 93 -8.19 -19.61 -33.53
CA ALA A 93 -9.36 -19.07 -32.80
C ALA A 93 -9.01 -17.72 -32.13
N PRO A 94 -8.73 -16.66 -32.91
CA PRO A 94 -8.18 -15.42 -32.41
C PRO A 94 -9.12 -14.68 -31.45
N ALA A 95 -10.43 -14.65 -31.72
CA ALA A 95 -11.41 -13.99 -30.85
C ALA A 95 -11.50 -14.63 -29.45
N PHE A 96 -11.51 -15.97 -29.40
CA PHE A 96 -11.47 -16.70 -28.12
C PHE A 96 -10.17 -16.44 -27.37
N THR A 97 -9.03 -16.55 -28.07
CA THR A 97 -7.71 -16.35 -27.47
C THR A 97 -7.58 -14.93 -26.91
N ALA A 98 -7.99 -13.92 -27.68
CA ALA A 98 -8.00 -12.53 -27.23
C ALA A 98 -8.90 -12.31 -26.00
N ALA A 99 -10.11 -12.84 -26.00
CA ALA A 99 -11.03 -12.73 -24.86
C ALA A 99 -10.44 -13.36 -23.58
N VAL A 100 -9.87 -14.57 -23.68
CA VAL A 100 -9.25 -15.25 -22.53
C VAL A 100 -8.00 -14.51 -22.05
N VAL A 101 -7.11 -14.11 -22.98
CA VAL A 101 -5.88 -13.39 -22.64
C VAL A 101 -6.20 -12.04 -21.98
N LEU A 102 -7.17 -11.27 -22.50
CA LEU A 102 -7.58 -9.99 -21.90
C LEU A 102 -8.19 -10.20 -20.51
N THR A 103 -9.05 -11.20 -20.34
CA THR A 103 -9.65 -11.52 -19.05
C THR A 103 -8.58 -11.89 -18.01
N LEU A 104 -7.61 -12.75 -18.40
CA LEU A 104 -6.48 -13.13 -17.54
C LEU A 104 -5.54 -11.95 -17.28
N ALA A 105 -5.24 -11.12 -18.29
CA ALA A 105 -4.39 -9.95 -18.15
C ALA A 105 -4.95 -8.95 -17.13
N LEU A 106 -6.28 -8.72 -17.13
CA LEU A 106 -6.93 -7.86 -16.13
C LEU A 106 -6.82 -8.45 -14.72
N GLY A 107 -7.13 -9.73 -14.53
CA GLY A 107 -7.09 -10.35 -13.20
C GLY A 107 -5.65 -10.50 -12.67
N ILE A 108 -4.74 -11.07 -13.47
CA ILE A 108 -3.34 -11.25 -13.07
C ILE A 108 -2.65 -9.89 -12.92
N GLY A 109 -2.92 -8.95 -13.84
CA GLY A 109 -2.34 -7.60 -13.80
C GLY A 109 -2.78 -6.82 -12.56
N ALA A 110 -4.07 -6.87 -12.23
CA ALA A 110 -4.61 -6.24 -11.02
C ALA A 110 -3.98 -6.84 -9.74
N THR A 111 -3.93 -8.16 -9.61
CA THR A 111 -3.30 -8.84 -8.46
C THR A 111 -1.80 -8.54 -8.39
N THR A 112 -1.10 -8.51 -9.53
CA THR A 112 0.32 -8.16 -9.60
C THR A 112 0.59 -6.70 -9.23
N SER A 113 -0.31 -5.75 -9.59
CA SER A 113 -0.20 -4.34 -9.16
C SER A 113 -0.22 -4.22 -7.63
N ILE A 114 -1.18 -4.87 -6.99
CA ILE A 114 -1.28 -4.88 -5.52
C ILE A 114 -0.06 -5.58 -4.90
N PHE A 115 0.36 -6.74 -5.45
CA PHE A 115 1.56 -7.42 -4.96
C PHE A 115 2.82 -6.57 -5.09
N SER A 116 2.95 -5.77 -6.16
CA SER A 116 4.07 -4.83 -6.32
C SER A 116 4.14 -3.82 -5.18
N LEU A 117 3.00 -3.30 -4.74
CA LEU A 117 2.91 -2.40 -3.57
C LEU A 117 3.20 -3.14 -2.27
N VAL A 118 2.60 -4.30 -2.07
CA VAL A 118 2.85 -5.18 -0.91
C VAL A 118 4.34 -5.48 -0.80
N HIS A 119 4.98 -5.88 -1.90
CA HIS A 119 6.41 -6.16 -1.91
C HIS A 119 7.26 -4.92 -1.60
N ALA A 120 6.91 -3.77 -2.21
CA ALA A 120 7.68 -2.54 -2.06
C ALA A 120 7.55 -1.91 -0.66
N VAL A 121 6.37 -2.01 -0.03
CA VAL A 121 6.09 -1.43 1.30
C VAL A 121 6.42 -2.41 2.42
N LEU A 122 5.98 -3.69 2.32
CA LEU A 122 6.08 -4.63 3.43
C LEU A 122 7.36 -5.49 3.42
N PHE A 123 7.88 -5.85 2.25
CA PHE A 123 8.96 -6.85 2.14
C PHE A 123 10.32 -6.31 1.68
N LYS A 124 10.35 -5.11 1.07
CA LYS A 124 11.61 -4.57 0.56
C LYS A 124 12.47 -4.07 1.73
N SER A 125 13.69 -4.56 1.82
CA SER A 125 14.71 -4.05 2.75
C SER A 125 15.25 -2.68 2.32
N LEU A 126 15.88 -1.96 3.26
CA LEU A 126 16.65 -0.74 2.98
C LEU A 126 17.71 -1.02 1.91
N ALA A 127 18.11 0.03 1.17
CA ALA A 127 19.16 -0.04 0.16
C ALA A 127 20.56 0.11 0.82
N VAL A 128 20.90 -0.82 1.73
CA VAL A 128 22.08 -0.80 2.59
C VAL A 128 22.82 -2.15 2.55
N ALA A 129 24.06 -2.19 3.05
CA ALA A 129 24.82 -3.41 3.10
C ALA A 129 24.25 -4.38 4.16
N ASN A 130 24.14 -5.68 3.83
CA ASN A 130 23.73 -6.77 4.72
C ASN A 130 22.54 -6.43 5.63
N PRO A 131 21.35 -6.07 5.08
CA PRO A 131 20.22 -5.61 5.90
C PRO A 131 19.72 -6.66 6.91
N ALA A 132 20.01 -7.96 6.70
CA ALA A 132 19.66 -9.02 7.64
C ALA A 132 20.42 -8.98 8.98
N GLU A 133 21.54 -8.27 9.04
CA GLU A 133 22.35 -8.08 10.28
C GLU A 133 21.89 -6.88 11.09
N LEU A 134 20.95 -6.09 10.56
CA LEU A 134 20.44 -4.89 11.23
C LEU A 134 19.28 -5.26 12.16
N TYR A 135 19.32 -4.69 13.36
CA TYR A 135 18.27 -4.80 14.36
C TYR A 135 17.88 -3.41 14.87
N ARG A 136 16.57 -3.20 14.97
CA ARG A 136 16.02 -1.98 15.59
C ARG A 136 15.73 -2.20 17.07
N VAL A 137 15.93 -1.19 17.86
CA VAL A 137 15.54 -1.15 19.27
C VAL A 137 14.14 -0.53 19.37
N GLY A 138 13.24 -1.20 20.09
CA GLY A 138 11.82 -0.81 20.14
C GLY A 138 10.98 -1.45 19.03
N LYS A 139 9.71 -1.67 19.33
CA LYS A 139 8.75 -2.28 18.41
C LYS A 139 7.87 -1.24 17.74
N ALA A 140 7.38 -0.24 18.49
CA ALA A 140 6.53 0.82 17.97
C ALA A 140 7.35 1.84 17.17
N ALA A 141 6.78 2.37 16.10
CA ALA A 141 7.31 3.54 15.41
C ALA A 141 6.69 4.79 16.05
N ARG A 142 7.32 5.30 17.08
CA ARG A 142 6.87 6.54 17.74
C ARG A 142 7.47 7.77 17.04
N CYS A 143 6.74 8.86 16.99
CA CYS A 143 7.18 10.17 16.50
C CYS A 143 7.20 11.11 17.71
N CYS A 144 8.03 11.86 17.60
CA CYS A 144 8.83 12.94 17.39
C CYS A 144 9.58 13.25 18.69
N TYR A 145 8.85 13.59 19.78
CA TYR A 145 9.38 13.86 21.10
C TYR A 145 8.52 13.24 22.20
N TRP A 146 9.15 12.72 23.23
CA TRP A 146 8.50 12.16 24.41
C TRP A 146 9.26 12.59 25.67
N GLY A 147 8.59 13.28 26.58
CA GLY A 147 9.17 13.70 27.85
C GLY A 147 8.95 12.68 28.98
N GLY A 148 9.86 12.65 29.96
CA GLY A 148 9.79 11.80 31.13
C GLY A 148 10.51 10.46 31.00
N TYR A 149 10.64 9.74 32.14
CA TYR A 149 11.42 8.49 32.24
C TYR A 149 10.61 7.22 32.01
N SER A 150 9.34 7.30 31.63
CA SER A 150 8.50 6.15 31.34
C SER A 150 7.77 6.30 30.03
N GLN A 151 7.63 5.21 29.30
CA GLN A 151 6.82 5.14 28.08
C GLN A 151 5.69 4.14 28.29
N GLU A 152 4.59 4.30 27.55
CA GLU A 152 3.51 3.33 27.51
C GLU A 152 3.97 2.08 26.74
N ASP A 153 3.57 0.90 27.20
CA ASP A 153 3.89 -0.42 26.66
C ASP A 153 5.39 -0.77 26.68
N GLU A 154 6.23 -0.01 25.96
CA GLU A 154 7.67 -0.27 25.82
C GLU A 154 8.47 0.97 25.42
N PHE A 155 9.77 0.95 25.69
CA PHE A 155 10.70 1.95 25.17
C PHE A 155 10.91 1.73 23.67
N SER A 156 10.52 2.72 22.87
CA SER A 156 10.64 2.70 21.40
C SER A 156 11.26 3.97 20.85
N ILE A 157 11.38 5.02 21.66
CA ILE A 157 12.05 6.28 21.35
C ILE A 157 13.02 6.60 22.51
N PHE A 158 14.18 7.17 22.22
CA PHE A 158 15.32 7.22 23.16
C PHE A 158 15.87 8.63 23.29
N SER A 159 16.35 8.99 24.49
CA SER A 159 17.12 10.21 24.70
C SER A 159 18.55 10.05 24.21
N TYR A 160 19.24 11.16 23.95
CA TYR A 160 20.65 11.12 23.53
C TYR A 160 21.54 10.52 24.59
N ASP A 161 21.24 10.75 25.89
CA ASP A 161 21.98 10.16 27.00
C ASP A 161 21.77 8.63 27.07
N LEU A 162 20.53 8.15 26.95
CA LEU A 162 20.24 6.71 26.93
C LEU A 162 20.87 6.01 25.71
N TYR A 163 20.89 6.68 24.54
CA TYR A 163 21.60 6.17 23.35
C TYR A 163 23.10 5.97 23.65
N LYS A 164 23.78 6.99 24.25
CA LYS A 164 25.20 6.86 24.63
C LYS A 164 25.39 5.71 25.60
N HIS A 165 24.53 5.59 26.62
CA HIS A 165 24.55 4.49 27.57
C HIS A 165 24.48 3.11 26.88
N PHE A 166 23.54 2.91 25.99
CA PHE A 166 23.44 1.66 25.25
C PHE A 166 24.63 1.40 24.32
N ARG A 167 25.07 2.40 23.56
CA ARG A 167 26.22 2.29 22.66
C ARG A 167 27.48 1.80 23.43
N ASP A 168 27.71 2.34 24.62
CA ASP A 168 28.92 2.09 25.39
C ASP A 168 28.82 0.78 26.21
N ASN A 169 27.62 0.31 26.56
CA ASN A 169 27.41 -0.83 27.46
C ASN A 169 26.78 -2.08 26.81
N THR A 170 26.52 -2.07 25.49
CA THR A 170 25.94 -3.24 24.78
C THR A 170 26.91 -3.81 23.75
N PRO A 171 27.89 -4.65 24.17
CA PRO A 171 28.97 -5.13 23.28
C PRO A 171 28.50 -6.10 22.19
N GLY A 172 27.26 -6.55 22.21
CA GLY A 172 26.67 -7.41 21.18
C GLY A 172 26.49 -6.75 19.81
N PHE A 173 26.43 -5.42 19.78
CA PHE A 173 26.47 -4.66 18.54
C PHE A 173 27.90 -4.48 18.02
N ALA A 174 28.08 -4.56 16.70
CA ALA A 174 29.29 -4.06 16.04
C ALA A 174 29.24 -2.53 15.97
N GLU A 175 28.08 -1.98 15.64
CA GLU A 175 27.77 -0.56 15.57
C GLU A 175 26.31 -0.35 16.00
N LEU A 176 26.05 0.65 16.85
CA LEU A 176 24.72 1.14 17.19
C LEU A 176 24.62 2.60 16.75
N ALA A 177 23.67 2.94 15.91
CA ALA A 177 23.44 4.30 15.44
C ALA A 177 22.10 4.84 15.94
N ALA A 178 22.04 6.14 16.14
CA ALA A 178 20.86 6.88 16.50
C ALA A 178 20.52 7.90 15.41
N PHE A 179 19.25 8.18 15.24
CA PHE A 179 18.75 9.18 14.29
C PHE A 179 17.40 9.71 14.74
N GLN A 180 17.03 10.88 14.26
CA GLN A 180 15.81 11.58 14.67
C GLN A 180 14.54 10.74 14.38
N ALA A 181 13.69 10.54 15.38
CA ALA A 181 12.47 9.73 15.27
C ALA A 181 11.43 10.35 14.31
N GLY A 182 11.38 11.65 14.21
CA GLY A 182 10.57 12.39 13.26
C GLY A 182 11.31 12.70 11.95
N GLY A 183 10.91 13.77 11.32
CA GLY A 183 11.64 14.45 10.24
C GLY A 183 11.63 15.94 10.53
N GLY A 184 12.70 16.63 10.14
CA GLY A 184 12.80 18.09 10.22
C GLY A 184 12.69 18.73 8.83
N LEU A 185 12.35 20.01 8.81
CA LEU A 185 12.55 20.87 7.63
C LEU A 185 13.63 21.87 8.01
N PHE A 186 14.60 22.09 7.12
CA PHE A 186 15.62 23.11 7.30
C PHE A 186 15.43 24.22 6.26
N GLY A 187 15.54 25.47 6.68
CA GLY A 187 15.61 26.63 5.79
C GLY A 187 16.98 26.71 5.15
N VAL A 188 17.13 26.25 3.93
CA VAL A 188 18.44 26.09 3.27
C VAL A 188 18.66 27.16 2.20
N ARG A 189 19.85 27.76 2.22
CA ARG A 189 20.35 28.69 1.20
C ARG A 189 21.84 28.45 0.95
N ARG A 190 22.25 28.33 -0.32
CA ARG A 190 23.68 28.29 -0.65
C ARG A 190 24.30 29.67 -0.40
N ALA A 191 25.45 29.74 0.25
CA ALA A 191 26.16 31.01 0.50
C ALA A 191 26.46 31.73 -0.83
N GLY A 192 26.16 33.02 -0.87
CA GLY A 192 26.34 33.85 -2.08
C GLY A 192 25.21 33.74 -3.10
N ALA A 193 24.19 32.89 -2.90
CA ALA A 193 23.03 32.87 -3.78
C ALA A 193 22.08 34.01 -3.45
N ALA A 194 21.51 34.63 -4.52
CA ALA A 194 20.50 35.68 -4.40
C ALA A 194 19.10 35.18 -4.06
N GLU A 195 18.89 33.84 -4.07
CA GLU A 195 17.60 33.21 -3.78
C GLU A 195 17.31 33.24 -2.27
N ALA A 196 16.04 33.37 -1.92
CA ALA A 196 15.56 33.21 -0.54
C ALA A 196 15.79 31.77 -0.05
N ALA A 197 15.86 31.58 1.28
CA ALA A 197 15.91 30.28 1.89
C ALA A 197 14.68 29.43 1.50
N GLN A 198 14.88 28.15 1.24
CA GLN A 198 13.83 27.20 0.90
C GLN A 198 13.82 26.05 1.91
N GLY A 199 12.63 25.57 2.27
CA GLY A 199 12.48 24.44 3.17
C GLY A 199 12.85 23.13 2.50
N TYR A 200 13.83 22.40 3.03
CA TYR A 200 14.21 21.06 2.60
C TYR A 200 14.10 20.06 3.76
N PRO A 201 13.61 18.84 3.49
CA PRO A 201 13.57 17.80 4.51
C PRO A 201 14.97 17.40 4.93
N GLY A 202 15.19 17.25 6.22
CA GLY A 202 16.46 16.81 6.77
C GLY A 202 16.28 15.96 8.01
N GLU A 203 17.42 15.45 8.50
CA GLU A 203 17.46 14.51 9.61
C GLU A 203 18.77 14.62 10.38
N PHE A 204 18.68 14.63 11.71
CA PHE A 204 19.83 14.49 12.57
C PHE A 204 20.18 13.03 12.75
N VAL A 205 21.47 12.69 12.58
CA VAL A 205 21.98 11.32 12.65
C VAL A 205 23.29 11.25 13.44
N SER A 206 23.56 10.14 14.11
CA SER A 206 24.84 9.93 14.78
C SER A 206 26.00 9.85 13.78
N GLY A 207 27.20 10.24 14.20
CA GLY A 207 28.36 10.27 13.31
C GLY A 207 28.73 8.92 12.68
N ASN A 208 28.36 7.79 13.29
CA ASN A 208 28.56 6.45 12.76
C ASN A 208 27.38 5.92 11.90
N TYR A 209 26.34 6.73 11.66
CA TYR A 209 25.12 6.32 10.95
C TYR A 209 25.38 5.67 9.59
N PHE A 210 26.13 6.34 8.73
CA PHE A 210 26.42 5.82 7.38
C PHE A 210 27.34 4.58 7.42
N ALA A 211 28.30 4.54 8.34
CA ALA A 211 29.19 3.41 8.54
C ALA A 211 28.41 2.17 9.00
N MET A 212 27.50 2.34 9.98
CA MET A 212 26.62 1.29 10.47
C MET A 212 25.75 0.70 9.35
N PHE A 213 25.22 1.54 8.44
CA PHE A 213 24.48 1.08 7.26
C PHE A 213 25.38 0.52 6.14
N GLY A 214 26.69 0.69 6.21
CA GLY A 214 27.65 0.29 5.16
C GLY A 214 27.47 1.10 3.87
N VAL A 215 27.13 2.38 4.00
CA VAL A 215 26.89 3.31 2.89
C VAL A 215 28.16 4.10 2.59
N HIS A 216 28.51 4.24 1.32
CA HIS A 216 29.67 5.01 0.85
C HIS A 216 29.23 6.27 0.09
N ALA A 217 30.02 7.33 0.18
CA ALA A 217 29.76 8.58 -0.52
C ALA A 217 29.79 8.38 -2.05
N TYR A 218 28.89 9.04 -2.76
CA TYR A 218 28.97 9.20 -4.22
C TYR A 218 30.06 10.21 -4.62
N ALA A 219 30.13 11.32 -3.86
CA ALA A 219 31.16 12.37 -4.02
C ALA A 219 31.50 12.94 -2.63
N GLY A 220 32.72 13.33 -2.41
CA GLY A 220 33.20 13.83 -1.11
C GLY A 220 33.29 12.72 -0.06
N ARG A 221 32.87 12.99 1.17
CA ARG A 221 32.80 12.05 2.30
C ARG A 221 31.46 12.11 3.01
N LEU A 222 31.12 11.07 3.74
CA LEU A 222 29.94 11.05 4.62
C LEU A 222 30.33 11.46 6.05
N LEU A 223 29.33 11.62 6.94
CA LEU A 223 29.58 11.89 8.36
C LEU A 223 30.38 10.75 8.99
N ALA A 224 31.26 11.12 9.90
CA ALA A 224 32.11 10.24 10.68
C ALA A 224 31.96 10.56 12.19
N PRO A 225 32.35 9.65 13.11
CA PRO A 225 32.23 9.88 14.53
C PRO A 225 32.90 11.18 15.03
N GLY A 226 33.94 11.66 14.33
CA GLY A 226 34.58 12.93 14.62
C GLY A 226 33.75 14.17 14.32
N ASP A 227 32.78 14.08 13.42
CA ASP A 227 31.86 15.18 13.11
C ASP A 227 30.71 15.30 14.13
N ASP A 228 30.54 14.29 14.98
CA ASP A 228 29.47 14.24 15.99
C ASP A 228 30.09 14.41 17.44
N GLN A 229 31.03 15.31 17.57
CA GLN A 229 31.67 15.63 18.84
C GLN A 229 31.40 17.10 19.22
N PRO A 230 31.29 17.42 20.51
CA PRO A 230 31.17 18.81 20.94
C PRO A 230 32.29 19.68 20.36
N GLY A 231 31.94 20.79 19.71
CA GLY A 231 32.87 21.71 19.10
C GLY A 231 33.40 21.31 17.71
N ALA A 232 32.93 20.21 17.13
CA ALA A 232 33.22 19.88 15.74
C ALA A 232 32.61 20.93 14.78
N PRO A 233 33.29 21.26 13.68
CA PRO A 233 32.74 22.18 12.69
C PRO A 233 31.41 21.66 12.11
N PRO A 234 30.37 22.51 11.96
CA PRO A 234 29.10 22.11 11.39
C PRO A 234 29.25 21.61 9.94
N VAL A 235 28.92 20.38 9.69
CA VAL A 235 28.96 19.74 8.36
C VAL A 235 27.63 19.07 8.03
N ALA A 236 27.32 19.02 6.74
CA ALA A 236 26.12 18.39 6.22
C ALA A 236 26.45 17.41 5.07
N VAL A 237 25.66 16.34 4.96
CA VAL A 237 25.67 15.46 3.79
C VAL A 237 24.37 15.68 3.02
N MET A 238 24.47 15.88 1.70
CA MET A 238 23.33 16.12 0.82
C MET A 238 22.88 14.83 0.14
N SER A 239 21.58 14.68 -0.10
CA SER A 239 21.04 13.55 -0.88
C SER A 239 21.47 13.64 -2.35
N TYR A 240 21.73 12.47 -2.99
CA TYR A 240 21.98 12.39 -4.43
C TYR A 240 20.85 13.01 -5.25
N ARG A 241 19.61 12.81 -4.80
CA ARG A 241 18.41 13.32 -5.44
C ARG A 241 18.39 14.85 -5.51
N LEU A 242 18.60 15.53 -4.37
CA LEU A 242 18.63 16.98 -4.30
C LEU A 242 19.77 17.55 -5.15
N TRP A 243 20.97 16.97 -5.04
CA TRP A 243 22.13 17.36 -5.81
C TRP A 243 21.89 17.30 -7.32
N GLN A 244 21.23 16.21 -7.78
CA GLN A 244 20.93 16.04 -9.20
C GLN A 244 19.80 16.98 -9.67
N GLN A 245 18.69 17.05 -8.92
CA GLN A 245 17.49 17.75 -9.38
C GLN A 245 17.57 19.26 -9.24
N ARG A 246 18.17 19.76 -8.17
CA ARG A 246 18.22 21.19 -7.86
C ARG A 246 19.53 21.83 -8.30
N TYR A 247 20.63 21.13 -8.10
CA TYR A 247 21.97 21.66 -8.39
C TYR A 247 22.58 21.11 -9.68
N GLY A 248 21.81 20.37 -10.51
CA GLY A 248 22.26 19.89 -11.83
C GLY A 248 23.51 19.02 -11.80
N SER A 249 23.77 18.34 -10.67
CA SER A 249 24.99 17.55 -10.44
C SER A 249 26.28 18.38 -10.43
N ASP A 250 26.22 19.64 -9.99
CA ASP A 250 27.38 20.53 -9.88
C ASP A 250 28.39 20.02 -8.84
N PRO A 251 29.62 19.65 -9.21
CA PRO A 251 30.63 19.17 -8.28
C PRO A 251 31.04 20.20 -7.22
N SER A 252 30.87 21.49 -7.50
CA SER A 252 31.24 22.58 -6.57
C SER A 252 30.32 22.66 -5.34
N VAL A 253 29.26 21.85 -5.25
CA VAL A 253 28.42 21.70 -4.08
C VAL A 253 29.21 21.06 -2.92
N VAL A 254 30.09 20.11 -3.23
CA VAL A 254 30.96 19.50 -2.20
C VAL A 254 32.06 20.48 -1.80
N GLY A 255 32.13 20.79 -0.52
CA GLY A 255 33.01 21.83 0.04
C GLY A 255 32.37 23.23 0.07
N ALA A 256 31.17 23.42 -0.52
CA ALA A 256 30.48 24.70 -0.47
C ALA A 256 29.81 24.94 0.89
N LEU A 257 29.75 26.23 1.26
CA LEU A 257 29.05 26.69 2.44
C LEU A 257 27.56 26.88 2.14
N PHE A 258 26.71 26.35 3.00
CA PHE A 258 25.28 26.52 3.00
C PHE A 258 24.83 27.11 4.32
N SER A 259 23.85 27.97 4.33
CA SER A 259 23.11 28.34 5.52
C SER A 259 21.96 27.37 5.72
N LEU A 260 21.95 26.67 6.85
CA LEU A 260 20.86 25.83 7.31
C LEU A 260 20.31 26.47 8.59
N ASP A 261 19.03 26.89 8.55
CA ASP A 261 18.38 27.65 9.62
C ASP A 261 19.23 28.82 10.11
N ASN A 262 19.75 29.57 9.13
CA ASN A 262 20.65 30.72 9.30
C ASN A 262 22.06 30.41 9.84
N GLU A 263 22.37 29.14 10.16
CA GLU A 263 23.71 28.72 10.63
C GLU A 263 24.56 28.16 9.47
N PRO A 264 25.89 28.43 9.48
CA PRO A 264 26.76 28.02 8.39
C PRO A 264 27.18 26.55 8.48
N PHE A 265 26.84 25.75 7.46
CA PHE A 265 27.24 24.35 7.31
C PHE A 265 28.04 24.13 6.03
N THR A 266 29.08 23.31 6.11
CA THR A 266 29.80 22.87 4.92
C THR A 266 29.22 21.54 4.42
N VAL A 267 28.78 21.49 3.16
CA VAL A 267 28.37 20.23 2.52
C VAL A 267 29.61 19.40 2.21
N VAL A 268 29.86 18.34 3.00
CA VAL A 268 31.08 17.52 2.88
C VAL A 268 30.96 16.35 1.90
N GLY A 269 29.75 15.98 1.52
CA GLY A 269 29.54 14.90 0.55
C GLY A 269 28.10 14.68 0.14
N ILE A 270 27.96 13.74 -0.81
CA ILE A 270 26.71 13.36 -1.44
C ILE A 270 26.45 11.88 -1.18
N THR A 271 25.22 11.52 -0.78
CA THR A 271 24.81 10.11 -0.59
C THR A 271 24.79 9.35 -1.93
N PRO A 272 24.88 8.01 -1.94
CA PRO A 272 24.77 7.26 -3.18
C PRO A 272 23.34 7.27 -3.75
N PRO A 273 23.19 7.05 -5.08
CA PRO A 273 21.89 6.93 -5.74
C PRO A 273 21.04 5.84 -5.08
N GLY A 274 19.77 6.15 -4.81
CA GLY A 274 18.81 5.19 -4.23
C GLY A 274 18.85 5.06 -2.70
N PHE A 275 19.78 5.70 -2.01
CA PHE A 275 19.73 5.83 -0.57
C PHE A 275 18.69 6.88 -0.17
N PHE A 276 17.78 6.52 0.73
CA PHE A 276 16.67 7.36 1.18
C PHE A 276 16.55 7.44 2.71
N GLY A 277 17.58 6.98 3.43
CA GLY A 277 17.62 7.01 4.90
C GLY A 277 17.26 5.67 5.53
N ASP A 278 16.84 5.71 6.76
CA ASP A 278 16.60 4.63 7.72
C ASP A 278 15.17 4.08 7.71
N LYS A 279 14.25 4.76 7.05
CA LYS A 279 12.83 4.40 6.98
C LYS A 279 12.22 4.78 5.64
N LEU A 280 11.23 4.00 5.20
CA LEU A 280 10.42 4.35 4.06
C LEU A 280 9.45 5.47 4.48
N ARG A 281 9.53 6.62 3.81
CA ARG A 281 8.67 7.78 4.04
C ARG A 281 8.28 8.45 2.72
N SER A 282 7.16 9.20 2.73
CA SER A 282 6.66 9.90 1.54
C SER A 282 7.64 10.98 1.05
N ILE A 283 8.36 11.62 1.98
CA ILE A 283 9.36 12.66 1.72
C ILE A 283 10.66 12.26 2.42
N PRO A 284 11.64 11.67 1.69
CA PRO A 284 12.95 11.30 2.27
C PRO A 284 13.80 12.52 2.58
N PRO A 285 14.77 12.43 3.54
CA PRO A 285 15.67 13.52 3.87
C PRO A 285 16.55 13.93 2.67
N ASP A 286 16.78 15.22 2.54
CA ASP A 286 17.71 15.81 1.58
C ASP A 286 19.02 16.26 2.25
N PHE A 287 18.99 16.52 3.56
CA PHE A 287 20.17 16.84 4.34
C PHE A 287 20.26 15.90 5.56
N PHE A 288 21.48 15.47 5.84
CA PHE A 288 21.82 14.69 7.04
C PHE A 288 22.84 15.48 7.83
N LEU A 289 22.52 15.76 9.11
CA LEU A 289 23.33 16.55 10.06
C LEU A 289 23.73 15.67 11.23
N SER A 290 24.83 16.00 11.91
CA SER A 290 25.20 15.27 13.13
C SER A 290 24.28 15.62 14.30
N LEU A 291 24.02 14.66 15.21
CA LEU A 291 23.20 14.86 16.41
C LEU A 291 23.70 16.02 17.27
N ASN A 292 25.02 16.20 17.37
CA ASN A 292 25.63 17.26 18.13
C ASN A 292 25.36 18.68 17.58
N THR A 293 24.87 18.81 16.34
CA THR A 293 24.51 20.10 15.75
C THR A 293 23.06 20.51 16.00
N GLU A 294 22.24 19.63 16.60
CA GLU A 294 20.84 19.93 16.87
C GLU A 294 20.64 21.21 17.72
N PRO A 295 21.37 21.45 18.83
CA PRO A 295 21.26 22.71 19.58
C PRO A 295 21.63 23.97 18.80
N VAL A 296 22.40 23.81 17.72
CA VAL A 296 22.88 24.93 16.89
C VAL A 296 21.80 25.35 15.89
N VAL A 297 21.01 24.38 15.39
CA VAL A 297 20.00 24.60 14.34
C VAL A 297 18.62 24.92 14.92
N GLY A 298 18.52 25.07 16.22
CA GLY A 298 17.36 25.67 16.87
C GLY A 298 16.11 24.81 16.98
N SER A 299 16.26 23.56 17.34
CA SER A 299 15.11 22.72 17.69
C SER A 299 14.47 23.14 19.02
N ALA A 300 13.18 22.84 19.16
CA ALA A 300 12.41 23.10 20.37
C ALA A 300 12.78 22.19 21.57
N ALA A 301 13.56 21.12 21.35
CA ALA A 301 14.00 20.20 22.39
C ALA A 301 15.48 20.44 22.73
N ASP A 302 15.82 20.46 24.02
CA ASP A 302 17.23 20.39 24.43
C ASP A 302 17.69 18.92 24.33
N PRO A 303 18.56 18.56 23.36
CA PRO A 303 19.01 17.18 23.19
C PRO A 303 19.89 16.71 24.34
N ASN A 304 20.36 17.62 25.20
CA ASN A 304 21.07 17.29 26.41
C ASN A 304 20.15 17.04 27.62
N ASP A 305 18.85 17.28 27.46
CA ASP A 305 17.85 16.93 28.44
C ASP A 305 17.70 15.41 28.49
N VAL A 306 18.00 14.83 29.64
CA VAL A 306 18.14 13.38 29.83
C VAL A 306 16.82 12.65 29.63
N ASP A 307 15.69 13.27 29.96
CA ASP A 307 14.34 12.72 29.87
C ASP A 307 13.59 13.11 28.60
N THR A 308 14.25 13.84 27.68
CA THR A 308 13.70 14.14 26.35
C THR A 308 14.11 13.06 25.35
N HIS A 309 13.15 12.20 24.98
CA HIS A 309 13.32 11.10 24.03
C HIS A 309 12.90 11.55 22.63
N TRP A 310 13.80 11.44 21.65
CA TRP A 310 13.56 11.91 20.28
C TRP A 310 14.33 11.12 19.20
N LEU A 311 14.99 10.03 19.59
CA LEU A 311 15.83 9.22 18.72
C LEU A 311 15.27 7.82 18.51
N ASP A 312 15.29 7.36 17.25
CA ASP A 312 15.21 5.95 16.88
C ASP A 312 16.61 5.33 16.91
N LEU A 313 16.71 4.03 17.24
CA LEU A 313 17.97 3.29 17.26
C LEU A 313 17.94 2.08 16.34
N ILE A 314 18.97 1.94 15.50
CA ILE A 314 19.26 0.73 14.72
C ILE A 314 20.73 0.37 14.93
N GLY A 315 20.99 -0.91 15.16
CA GLY A 315 22.35 -1.43 15.30
C GLY A 315 22.62 -2.62 14.39
N ARG A 316 23.89 -2.77 14.02
CA ARG A 316 24.41 -3.96 13.33
C ARG A 316 24.97 -4.91 14.40
N ILE A 317 24.40 -6.11 14.50
CA ILE A 317 24.90 -7.12 15.43
C ILE A 317 26.21 -7.72 14.93
N ARG A 318 27.06 -8.15 15.87
CA ARG A 318 28.31 -8.84 15.53
C ARG A 318 27.98 -10.22 14.89
N PRO A 319 28.80 -10.69 13.94
CA PRO A 319 28.60 -12.01 13.36
C PRO A 319 28.56 -13.11 14.44
N GLY A 320 27.48 -13.89 14.45
CA GLY A 320 27.29 -14.98 15.43
C GLY A 320 26.71 -14.55 16.78
N ALA A 321 26.41 -13.27 17.01
CA ALA A 321 25.73 -12.82 18.23
C ALA A 321 24.26 -13.22 18.22
N ASP A 322 23.73 -13.59 19.39
CA ASP A 322 22.31 -13.90 19.57
C ASP A 322 21.52 -12.64 19.89
N ALA A 323 20.58 -12.28 19.03
CA ALA A 323 19.73 -11.11 19.21
C ALA A 323 18.90 -11.15 20.51
N LYS A 324 18.49 -12.33 20.98
CA LYS A 324 17.76 -12.46 22.26
C LYS A 324 18.65 -12.19 23.47
N ALA A 325 19.93 -12.59 23.41
CA ALA A 325 20.88 -12.25 24.45
C ALA A 325 21.13 -10.73 24.50
N ILE A 326 21.31 -10.09 23.34
CA ILE A 326 21.46 -8.64 23.24
C ILE A 326 20.21 -7.92 23.79
N GLU A 327 19.01 -8.39 23.47
CA GLU A 327 17.77 -7.83 24.02
C GLU A 327 17.73 -7.92 25.54
N ALA A 328 18.12 -9.07 26.10
CA ALA A 328 18.17 -9.27 27.56
C ALA A 328 19.18 -8.33 28.22
N ASP A 329 20.37 -8.17 27.63
CA ASP A 329 21.39 -7.24 28.11
C ASP A 329 20.88 -5.80 28.07
N MET A 330 20.29 -5.37 26.96
CA MET A 330 19.72 -4.01 26.83
C MET A 330 18.60 -3.73 27.84
N ARG A 331 17.76 -4.74 28.17
CA ARG A 331 16.77 -4.59 29.23
C ARG A 331 17.38 -4.38 30.60
N VAL A 332 18.49 -5.03 30.88
CA VAL A 332 19.25 -4.82 32.12
C VAL A 332 19.83 -3.39 32.16
N GLU A 333 20.47 -2.97 31.06
CA GLU A 333 21.02 -1.62 30.91
C GLU A 333 19.94 -0.54 31.01
N LEU A 334 18.78 -0.72 30.40
CA LEU A 334 17.63 0.19 30.58
C LEU A 334 17.23 0.33 32.05
N LYS A 335 17.11 -0.78 32.78
CA LYS A 335 16.74 -0.76 34.21
C LYS A 335 17.85 -0.10 35.07
N GLN A 336 19.11 -0.27 34.69
CA GLN A 336 20.23 0.35 35.37
C GLN A 336 20.25 1.87 35.13
N TRP A 337 20.05 2.29 33.86
CA TRP A 337 19.95 3.70 33.50
C TRP A 337 18.75 4.38 34.18
N LEU A 338 17.59 3.78 34.21
CA LEU A 338 16.40 4.29 34.92
C LEU A 338 16.66 4.41 36.43
N ARG A 339 17.39 3.45 37.05
CA ARG A 339 17.74 3.51 38.47
C ARG A 339 18.72 4.64 38.79
N SER A 340 19.65 4.93 37.88
CA SER A 340 20.62 6.05 38.10
C SER A 340 19.91 7.42 38.09
N HIS A 341 18.77 7.53 37.40
CA HIS A 341 17.94 8.76 37.34
C HIS A 341 16.71 8.72 38.25
N TRP A 342 16.70 7.81 39.24
CA TRP A 342 15.54 7.66 40.14
C TRP A 342 15.17 8.95 40.88
N ALA A 343 16.15 9.78 41.22
CA ALA A 343 15.92 11.03 41.94
C ALA A 343 15.16 12.06 41.09
N ASP A 344 15.42 12.06 39.80
CA ASP A 344 14.86 13.01 38.81
C ASP A 344 13.46 12.60 38.34
N MET A 345 13.08 11.32 38.55
CA MET A 345 11.78 10.77 38.15
C MET A 345 10.62 11.40 38.89
N SER A 346 9.56 11.69 38.15
CA SER A 346 8.26 12.01 38.71
C SER A 346 7.66 10.84 39.52
N ALA A 347 6.67 11.10 40.37
CA ALA A 347 5.97 10.03 41.10
C ALA A 347 5.31 9.03 40.17
N ASN A 348 4.81 9.51 39.03
CA ASN A 348 4.23 8.69 37.96
C ASN A 348 5.27 7.74 37.34
N ASP A 349 6.44 8.27 36.95
CA ASP A 349 7.51 7.47 36.34
C ASP A 349 8.00 6.37 37.30
N ARG A 350 8.16 6.72 38.59
CA ARG A 350 8.56 5.74 39.63
C ARG A 350 7.56 4.61 39.76
N THR A 351 6.25 4.90 39.62
CA THR A 351 5.19 3.87 39.66
C THR A 351 5.27 2.94 38.45
N LYS A 352 5.55 3.47 37.27
CA LYS A 352 5.63 2.72 36.01
C LYS A 352 7.00 2.03 35.79
N PHE A 353 8.01 2.34 36.60
CA PHE A 353 9.35 1.79 36.46
C PHE A 353 9.41 0.23 36.37
N PRO A 354 8.69 -0.55 37.17
CA PRO A 354 8.77 -2.02 37.10
C PRO A 354 8.33 -2.56 35.74
N GLU A 355 7.41 -1.88 35.07
CA GLU A 355 6.79 -2.29 33.81
C GLU A 355 7.64 -1.93 32.59
N GLN A 356 8.59 -0.98 32.74
CA GLN A 356 9.41 -0.51 31.63
C GLN A 356 10.27 -1.63 31.03
N THR A 357 10.18 -1.82 29.73
CA THR A 357 10.88 -2.83 28.95
C THR A 357 11.22 -2.31 27.56
N LEU A 358 11.99 -3.07 26.79
CA LEU A 358 12.26 -2.82 25.37
C LEU A 358 12.33 -4.15 24.60
N PHE A 359 12.25 -4.07 23.29
CA PHE A 359 12.36 -5.19 22.37
C PHE A 359 13.41 -4.91 21.30
N LEU A 360 14.04 -5.98 20.83
CA LEU A 360 14.98 -5.95 19.72
C LEU A 360 14.37 -6.72 18.55
N GLY A 361 14.08 -6.04 17.46
CA GLY A 361 13.46 -6.62 16.27
C GLY A 361 14.30 -6.50 15.01
N PRO A 362 14.00 -7.27 13.94
CA PRO A 362 14.70 -7.12 12.66
C PRO A 362 14.64 -5.68 12.14
N GLY A 363 15.81 -5.08 11.90
CA GLY A 363 15.98 -3.70 11.45
C GLY A 363 16.29 -3.52 9.96
N GLY A 364 16.39 -4.64 9.20
CA GLY A 364 16.72 -4.59 7.77
C GLY A 364 15.74 -3.83 6.90
N ALA A 365 14.55 -3.60 7.40
CA ALA A 365 13.53 -2.76 6.78
C ALA A 365 13.51 -1.32 7.27
N GLY A 366 14.37 -0.99 8.23
CA GLY A 366 14.36 0.30 8.94
C GLY A 366 13.24 0.41 9.95
N ILE A 367 12.89 1.64 10.30
CA ILE A 367 11.72 1.93 11.14
C ILE A 367 10.44 1.76 10.30
N THR A 368 9.48 1.02 10.83
CA THR A 368 8.35 0.46 10.06
C THR A 368 7.09 1.33 10.05
N ALA A 369 7.15 2.62 10.39
CA ALA A 369 5.98 3.51 10.50
C ALA A 369 5.01 3.38 9.29
N MET A 370 5.51 3.56 8.07
CA MET A 370 4.67 3.41 6.88
C MET A 370 4.17 1.97 6.67
N ARG A 371 4.93 0.96 7.10
CA ARG A 371 4.46 -0.45 7.01
C ARG A 371 3.30 -0.69 7.94
N ASP A 372 3.43 -0.28 9.20
CA ASP A 372 2.42 -0.47 10.24
C ASP A 372 1.12 0.24 9.86
N GLU A 373 1.23 1.44 9.25
CA GLU A 373 0.11 2.22 8.74
C GLU A 373 -0.61 1.52 7.56
N TYR A 374 0.15 1.00 6.59
CA TYR A 374 -0.42 0.47 5.34
C TYR A 374 -0.61 -1.05 5.34
N GLN A 375 -0.05 -1.82 6.29
CA GLN A 375 -0.04 -3.28 6.28
C GLN A 375 -1.46 -3.85 6.16
N HIS A 376 -2.34 -3.49 7.07
CA HIS A 376 -3.70 -4.04 7.13
C HIS A 376 -4.49 -3.77 5.83
N TRP A 377 -4.32 -2.58 5.27
CA TRP A 377 -4.97 -2.19 4.03
C TRP A 377 -4.44 -2.94 2.81
N LEU A 378 -3.14 -3.15 2.74
CA LEU A 378 -2.51 -3.91 1.67
C LEU A 378 -2.92 -5.39 1.73
N GLU A 379 -3.09 -5.95 2.94
CA GLU A 379 -3.61 -7.30 3.15
C GLU A 379 -5.07 -7.43 2.64
N ILE A 380 -5.93 -6.46 2.96
CA ILE A 380 -7.32 -6.42 2.46
C ILE A 380 -7.34 -6.32 0.93
N LEU A 381 -6.57 -5.41 0.34
CA LEU A 381 -6.49 -5.25 -1.13
C LEU A 381 -5.95 -6.51 -1.80
N MET A 382 -5.00 -7.21 -1.18
CA MET A 382 -4.48 -8.48 -1.69
C MET A 382 -5.55 -9.57 -1.66
N LEU A 383 -6.36 -9.66 -0.59
CA LEU A 383 -7.49 -10.57 -0.50
C LEU A 383 -8.56 -10.26 -1.56
N VAL A 384 -8.94 -8.99 -1.71
CA VAL A 384 -9.89 -8.50 -2.71
C VAL A 384 -9.43 -8.85 -4.13
N SER A 385 -8.16 -8.56 -4.46
CA SER A 385 -7.59 -8.87 -5.78
C SER A 385 -7.52 -10.38 -6.03
N SER A 386 -7.29 -11.19 -4.99
CA SER A 386 -7.32 -12.65 -5.07
C SER A 386 -8.72 -13.18 -5.39
N PHE A 387 -9.76 -12.59 -4.82
CA PHE A 387 -11.16 -12.95 -5.18
C PHE A 387 -11.48 -12.60 -6.64
N VAL A 388 -11.02 -11.45 -7.13
CA VAL A 388 -11.14 -11.10 -8.56
C VAL A 388 -10.42 -12.12 -9.44
N LEU A 389 -9.22 -12.55 -9.07
CA LEU A 389 -8.50 -13.58 -9.79
C LEU A 389 -9.25 -14.92 -9.82
N LEU A 390 -9.87 -15.32 -8.70
CA LEU A 390 -10.71 -16.53 -8.66
C LEU A 390 -11.92 -16.42 -9.59
N ILE A 391 -12.57 -15.25 -9.68
CA ILE A 391 -13.66 -14.99 -10.62
C ILE A 391 -13.15 -15.09 -12.07
N VAL A 392 -11.99 -14.53 -12.36
CA VAL A 392 -11.32 -14.64 -13.67
C VAL A 392 -11.05 -16.10 -14.02
N CYS A 393 -10.47 -16.86 -13.10
CA CYS A 393 -10.19 -18.29 -13.29
C CYS A 393 -11.49 -19.09 -13.56
N ALA A 394 -12.56 -18.79 -12.82
CA ALA A 394 -13.87 -19.41 -13.03
C ALA A 394 -14.48 -19.04 -14.40
N ASN A 395 -14.33 -17.80 -14.87
CA ASN A 395 -14.76 -17.38 -16.21
C ASN A 395 -14.00 -18.14 -17.30
N VAL A 396 -12.69 -18.18 -17.20
CA VAL A 396 -11.86 -18.89 -18.18
C VAL A 396 -12.16 -20.39 -18.17
N ALA A 397 -12.34 -20.98 -16.98
CA ALA A 397 -12.76 -22.39 -16.85
C ALA A 397 -14.09 -22.66 -17.55
N ASN A 398 -15.09 -21.77 -17.39
CA ASN A 398 -16.38 -21.86 -18.09
C ASN A 398 -16.22 -21.80 -19.62
N LEU A 399 -15.40 -20.84 -20.12
CA LEU A 399 -15.13 -20.72 -21.57
C LEU A 399 -14.41 -21.96 -22.12
N MET A 400 -13.42 -22.49 -21.37
CA MET A 400 -12.70 -23.70 -21.74
C MET A 400 -13.59 -24.95 -21.74
N LEU A 401 -14.53 -25.09 -20.77
CA LEU A 401 -15.49 -26.18 -20.71
C LEU A 401 -16.47 -26.14 -21.91
N VAL A 402 -16.91 -24.95 -22.33
CA VAL A 402 -17.74 -24.78 -23.54
C VAL A 402 -16.99 -25.29 -24.77
N ARG A 403 -15.77 -24.80 -24.97
CA ARG A 403 -14.92 -25.19 -26.09
C ARG A 403 -14.54 -26.67 -26.07
N GLY A 404 -14.35 -27.25 -24.88
CA GLY A 404 -14.08 -28.68 -24.71
C GLY A 404 -15.26 -29.56 -25.21
N MET A 405 -16.49 -29.11 -24.98
CA MET A 405 -17.67 -29.83 -25.41
C MET A 405 -17.92 -29.78 -26.95
N GLU A 406 -17.64 -28.64 -27.58
CA GLU A 406 -17.67 -28.51 -29.04
C GLU A 406 -16.71 -29.50 -29.75
N ARG A 407 -15.61 -29.83 -29.05
CA ARG A 407 -14.55 -30.74 -29.55
C ARG A 407 -14.70 -32.19 -29.10
N ARG A 408 -15.80 -32.54 -28.42
CA ARG A 408 -16.00 -33.87 -27.87
C ARG A 408 -15.92 -34.96 -28.95
N GLN A 409 -16.45 -34.73 -30.13
CA GLN A 409 -16.36 -35.65 -31.28
C GLN A 409 -14.92 -35.90 -31.72
N GLN A 410 -14.11 -34.83 -31.83
CA GLN A 410 -12.65 -34.96 -32.19
C GLN A 410 -11.87 -35.72 -31.12
N THR A 411 -12.17 -35.50 -29.84
CA THR A 411 -11.54 -36.19 -28.71
C THR A 411 -11.93 -37.67 -28.71
N SER A 412 -13.21 -38.02 -28.96
CA SER A 412 -13.68 -39.39 -29.04
C SER A 412 -13.05 -40.15 -30.20
N LEU A 413 -12.96 -39.49 -31.38
CA LEU A 413 -12.29 -40.08 -32.54
C LEU A 413 -10.80 -40.32 -32.25
N SER A 414 -10.10 -39.40 -31.57
CA SER A 414 -8.70 -39.59 -31.19
C SER A 414 -8.50 -40.77 -30.23
N MET A 415 -9.41 -40.94 -29.24
CA MET A 415 -9.39 -42.10 -28.32
C MET A 415 -9.72 -43.41 -29.04
N ALA A 416 -10.68 -43.41 -29.97
CA ALA A 416 -11.00 -44.58 -30.78
C ALA A 416 -9.81 -45.02 -31.65
N LEU A 417 -8.95 -44.06 -32.07
CA LEU A 417 -7.71 -44.29 -32.78
C LEU A 417 -6.50 -44.60 -31.83
N GLY A 418 -6.72 -44.81 -30.55
CA GLY A 418 -5.70 -45.28 -29.59
C GLY A 418 -4.95 -44.17 -28.80
N ALA A 419 -5.43 -42.93 -28.83
CA ALA A 419 -4.82 -41.88 -28.03
C ALA A 419 -5.05 -42.09 -26.52
N GLN A 420 -3.98 -42.08 -25.71
CA GLN A 420 -4.05 -42.22 -24.26
C GLN A 420 -4.69 -40.97 -23.61
N ALA A 421 -5.56 -41.20 -22.60
CA ALA A 421 -6.20 -40.16 -21.84
C ALA A 421 -5.19 -39.18 -21.20
N SER A 422 -4.05 -39.65 -20.73
CA SER A 422 -2.95 -38.84 -20.17
C SER A 422 -2.39 -37.79 -21.15
N ARG A 423 -2.34 -38.16 -22.47
CA ARG A 423 -1.89 -37.23 -23.52
C ARG A 423 -2.90 -36.11 -23.72
N LEU A 424 -4.20 -36.41 -23.71
CA LEU A 424 -5.27 -35.42 -23.87
C LEU A 424 -5.30 -34.45 -22.67
N VAL A 425 -5.15 -34.98 -21.44
CA VAL A 425 -5.04 -34.17 -20.23
C VAL A 425 -3.84 -33.20 -20.32
N ARG A 426 -2.67 -33.72 -20.71
CA ARG A 426 -1.45 -32.91 -20.83
C ARG A 426 -1.60 -31.82 -21.90
N GLN A 427 -2.22 -32.11 -23.04
CA GLN A 427 -2.49 -31.13 -24.10
C GLN A 427 -3.45 -30.03 -23.61
N ALA A 428 -4.52 -30.38 -22.88
CA ALA A 428 -5.44 -29.42 -22.31
C ALA A 428 -4.74 -28.50 -21.29
N LEU A 429 -3.93 -29.08 -20.41
CA LEU A 429 -3.14 -28.30 -19.42
C LEU A 429 -2.12 -27.39 -20.10
N THR A 430 -1.42 -27.87 -21.13
CA THR A 430 -0.44 -27.05 -21.89
C THR A 430 -1.14 -25.86 -22.57
N GLU A 431 -2.32 -26.07 -23.20
CA GLU A 431 -3.12 -25.00 -23.82
C GLU A 431 -3.52 -23.96 -22.76
N SER A 432 -3.97 -24.41 -21.58
CA SER A 432 -4.39 -23.56 -20.46
C SER A 432 -3.22 -22.75 -19.87
N ILE A 433 -2.08 -23.39 -19.61
CA ILE A 433 -0.88 -22.75 -19.07
C ILE A 433 -0.35 -21.71 -20.07
N MET A 434 -0.32 -22.00 -21.35
CA MET A 434 0.12 -21.06 -22.38
C MET A 434 -0.77 -19.81 -22.45
N LEU A 435 -2.10 -19.99 -22.39
CA LEU A 435 -3.04 -18.87 -22.33
C LEU A 435 -2.82 -18.02 -21.09
N SER A 436 -2.58 -18.69 -19.96
CA SER A 436 -2.35 -18.00 -18.69
C SER A 436 -1.01 -17.25 -18.65
N LEU A 437 0.05 -17.83 -19.22
CA LEU A 437 1.34 -17.16 -19.35
C LEU A 437 1.26 -15.96 -20.32
N ALA A 438 0.52 -16.10 -21.43
CA ALA A 438 0.25 -14.98 -22.34
C ALA A 438 -0.54 -13.87 -21.64
N GLY A 439 -1.57 -14.26 -20.87
CA GLY A 439 -2.34 -13.35 -20.02
C GLY A 439 -1.47 -12.67 -18.95
N GLY A 440 -0.56 -13.42 -18.31
CA GLY A 440 0.40 -12.89 -17.33
C GLY A 440 1.38 -11.90 -17.94
N ALA A 441 1.93 -12.19 -19.14
CA ALA A 441 2.80 -11.28 -19.87
C ALA A 441 2.08 -9.95 -20.23
N ALA A 442 0.84 -10.03 -20.74
CA ALA A 442 0.02 -8.85 -20.95
C ALA A 442 -0.36 -8.15 -19.63
N GLY A 443 -0.60 -8.94 -18.59
CA GLY A 443 -0.90 -8.47 -17.23
C GLY A 443 0.25 -7.66 -16.60
N LEU A 444 1.51 -7.94 -16.92
CA LEU A 444 2.65 -7.14 -16.45
C LEU A 444 2.59 -5.69 -16.94
N ALA A 445 2.12 -5.44 -18.17
CA ALA A 445 1.91 -4.09 -18.66
C ALA A 445 0.81 -3.36 -17.87
N ILE A 446 -0.30 -4.07 -17.59
CA ILE A 446 -1.39 -3.56 -16.74
C ILE A 446 -0.88 -3.32 -15.31
N ALA A 447 -0.06 -4.24 -14.76
CA ALA A 447 0.51 -4.12 -13.44
C ALA A 447 1.43 -2.89 -13.34
N TYR A 448 2.29 -2.66 -14.30
CA TYR A 448 3.16 -1.47 -14.34
C TYR A 448 2.36 -0.17 -14.40
N ALA A 449 1.38 -0.09 -15.30
CA ALA A 449 0.51 1.09 -15.43
C ALA A 449 -0.33 1.30 -14.16
N GLY A 450 -0.91 0.22 -13.61
CA GLY A 450 -1.71 0.25 -12.38
C GLY A 450 -0.89 0.69 -11.16
N THR A 451 0.29 0.10 -10.94
CA THR A 451 1.17 0.50 -9.84
C THR A 451 1.58 1.98 -9.96
N ARG A 452 1.95 2.44 -11.16
CA ARG A 452 2.30 3.84 -11.40
C ARG A 452 1.13 4.79 -11.12
N LEU A 453 -0.08 4.41 -11.51
CA LEU A 453 -1.29 5.18 -11.26
C LEU A 453 -1.61 5.24 -9.77
N ILE A 454 -1.55 4.12 -9.06
CA ILE A 454 -1.79 4.06 -7.61
C ILE A 454 -0.77 4.92 -6.86
N LEU A 455 0.52 4.81 -7.18
CA LEU A 455 1.57 5.63 -6.55
C LEU A 455 1.34 7.14 -6.78
N ARG A 456 0.87 7.53 -7.97
CA ARG A 456 0.56 8.94 -8.28
C ARG A 456 -0.61 9.49 -7.46
N PHE A 457 -1.63 8.66 -7.18
CA PHE A 457 -2.79 9.06 -6.38
C PHE A 457 -2.52 8.96 -4.87
N ALA A 458 -1.81 7.92 -4.43
CA ALA A 458 -1.48 7.72 -3.02
C ALA A 458 -0.47 8.75 -2.51
N PHE A 459 0.54 9.08 -3.34
CA PHE A 459 1.67 9.94 -2.96
C PHE A 459 1.84 11.06 -3.99
N PRO A 460 1.00 12.10 -3.97
CA PRO A 460 1.15 13.25 -4.88
C PRO A 460 2.48 13.94 -4.61
N HIS A 461 3.12 14.39 -5.67
CA HIS A 461 4.37 15.12 -5.58
C HIS A 461 4.12 16.49 -4.95
N VAL A 462 4.79 16.77 -3.85
CA VAL A 462 4.89 18.11 -3.30
C VAL A 462 6.00 18.84 -4.08
N ALA A 463 5.65 19.98 -4.65
CA ALA A 463 6.61 20.75 -5.47
C ALA A 463 7.87 21.08 -4.65
N GLY A 464 9.04 20.69 -5.15
CA GLY A 464 10.34 20.92 -4.49
C GLY A 464 10.79 19.85 -3.48
N MET A 465 9.86 19.01 -3.00
CA MET A 465 10.15 18.00 -1.95
C MET A 465 10.05 16.60 -2.55
N GLY A 466 10.76 16.05 -3.33
CA GLY A 466 10.76 14.67 -3.81
C GLY A 466 9.46 13.86 -3.63
N GLY A 467 9.49 12.61 -3.99
CA GLY A 467 8.36 11.67 -3.82
C GLY A 467 8.81 10.38 -3.14
N VAL A 468 7.83 9.54 -2.77
CA VAL A 468 8.11 8.23 -2.14
C VAL A 468 9.12 7.41 -2.96
N PRO A 469 10.15 6.81 -2.35
CA PRO A 469 11.22 6.10 -3.07
C PRO A 469 10.77 4.68 -3.51
N ILE A 470 9.56 4.58 -4.04
CA ILE A 470 8.96 3.33 -4.54
C ILE A 470 8.97 3.35 -6.08
N SER A 471 9.63 2.37 -6.68
CA SER A 471 9.63 2.20 -8.13
C SER A 471 8.46 1.33 -8.58
N ALA A 472 7.74 1.76 -9.62
CA ALA A 472 6.73 0.95 -10.28
C ALA A 472 7.32 -0.11 -11.22
N ALA A 473 8.64 -0.09 -11.48
CA ALA A 473 9.29 -1.07 -12.36
C ALA A 473 9.21 -2.48 -11.74
N PRO A 474 8.88 -3.51 -12.55
CA PRO A 474 8.80 -4.88 -12.06
C PRO A 474 10.16 -5.37 -11.53
N SER A 475 10.19 -5.75 -10.24
CA SER A 475 11.34 -6.41 -9.62
C SER A 475 11.32 -7.92 -9.86
N MET A 476 12.45 -8.61 -9.62
CA MET A 476 12.52 -10.06 -9.76
C MET A 476 11.45 -10.81 -8.93
N PRO A 477 11.18 -10.47 -7.66
CA PRO A 477 10.08 -11.08 -6.91
C PRO A 477 8.70 -10.87 -7.56
N VAL A 478 8.44 -9.71 -8.15
CA VAL A 478 7.18 -9.43 -8.87
C VAL A 478 7.08 -10.29 -10.14
N LEU A 479 8.17 -10.46 -10.87
CA LEU A 479 8.20 -11.34 -12.05
C LEU A 479 7.95 -12.81 -11.67
N LEU A 480 8.61 -13.29 -10.59
CA LEU A 480 8.41 -14.65 -10.07
C LEU A 480 6.98 -14.86 -9.57
N PHE A 481 6.42 -13.90 -8.85
CA PHE A 481 5.04 -13.93 -8.42
C PHE A 481 4.07 -14.01 -9.60
N THR A 482 4.24 -13.15 -10.61
CA THR A 482 3.38 -13.15 -11.81
C THR A 482 3.48 -14.47 -12.56
N PHE A 483 4.68 -15.02 -12.72
CA PHE A 483 4.90 -16.33 -13.34
C PHE A 483 4.21 -17.45 -12.52
N GLY A 484 4.39 -17.46 -11.20
CA GLY A 484 3.75 -18.42 -10.29
C GLY A 484 2.23 -18.35 -10.34
N VAL A 485 1.66 -17.16 -10.22
CA VAL A 485 0.20 -16.94 -10.28
C VAL A 485 -0.35 -17.35 -11.65
N SER A 486 0.33 -16.98 -12.75
CA SER A 486 -0.08 -17.38 -14.10
C SER A 486 -0.08 -18.90 -14.26
N THR A 487 0.95 -19.57 -13.77
CA THR A 487 1.06 -21.04 -13.85
C THR A 487 -0.03 -21.71 -13.00
N LEU A 488 -0.24 -21.26 -11.77
CA LEU A 488 -1.28 -21.78 -10.87
C LEU A 488 -2.69 -21.57 -11.44
N ALA A 489 -2.96 -20.37 -11.97
CA ALA A 489 -4.22 -20.08 -12.65
C ALA A 489 -4.42 -21.02 -13.84
N GLY A 490 -3.38 -21.19 -14.73
CA GLY A 490 -3.43 -22.09 -15.87
C GLY A 490 -3.74 -23.55 -15.48
N ILE A 491 -3.18 -24.02 -14.37
CA ILE A 491 -3.49 -25.35 -13.82
C ILE A 491 -4.93 -25.38 -13.29
N ALA A 492 -5.32 -24.40 -12.47
CA ALA A 492 -6.62 -24.36 -11.81
C ALA A 492 -7.79 -24.40 -12.80
N PHE A 493 -7.77 -23.55 -13.83
CA PHE A 493 -8.85 -23.58 -14.83
C PHE A 493 -8.66 -24.66 -15.91
N GLY A 494 -7.46 -25.23 -16.03
CA GLY A 494 -7.17 -26.35 -16.94
C GLY A 494 -7.63 -27.72 -16.41
N ILE A 495 -7.77 -27.90 -15.08
CA ILE A 495 -8.17 -29.18 -14.47
C ILE A 495 -9.57 -29.62 -14.92
N ALA A 496 -10.55 -28.70 -14.94
CA ALA A 496 -11.94 -29.05 -15.28
C ALA A 496 -12.12 -29.58 -16.72
N PRO A 497 -11.55 -28.96 -17.77
CA PRO A 497 -11.54 -29.52 -19.13
C PRO A 497 -10.74 -30.81 -19.22
N ALA A 498 -9.59 -30.87 -18.54
CA ALA A 498 -8.74 -32.09 -18.53
C ALA A 498 -9.48 -33.29 -17.94
N TRP A 499 -10.16 -33.12 -16.81
CA TRP A 499 -10.99 -34.16 -16.19
C TRP A 499 -12.19 -34.56 -17.07
N SER A 500 -12.84 -33.58 -17.70
CA SER A 500 -13.96 -33.91 -18.63
C SER A 500 -13.51 -34.73 -19.84
N ALA A 501 -12.28 -34.54 -20.31
CA ALA A 501 -11.70 -35.31 -21.41
C ALA A 501 -11.43 -36.79 -21.07
N THR A 502 -11.18 -37.13 -19.78
CA THR A 502 -10.94 -38.53 -19.34
C THR A 502 -12.23 -39.36 -19.20
N ARG A 503 -13.42 -38.74 -19.16
CA ARG A 503 -14.71 -39.40 -18.94
C ARG A 503 -15.54 -39.56 -20.24
N VAL A 504 -14.92 -39.47 -21.39
CA VAL A 504 -15.60 -39.66 -22.67
C VAL A 504 -15.62 -41.15 -23.02
N ASP A 505 -16.83 -41.76 -23.08
CA ASP A 505 -16.98 -43.11 -23.60
C ASP A 505 -16.95 -43.09 -25.13
N PRO A 506 -15.99 -43.77 -25.78
CA PRO A 506 -15.89 -43.80 -27.24
C PRO A 506 -17.12 -44.39 -27.95
N ILE A 507 -17.82 -45.34 -27.28
CA ILE A 507 -18.96 -46.05 -27.86
C ILE A 507 -20.20 -45.15 -27.87
N GLU A 508 -20.43 -44.31 -26.83
CA GLU A 508 -21.56 -43.36 -26.79
C GLU A 508 -21.37 -42.26 -27.83
N ALA A 509 -20.13 -41.81 -28.08
CA ALA A 509 -19.87 -40.76 -29.08
C ALA A 509 -20.05 -41.22 -30.54
N LEU A 510 -19.88 -42.48 -30.82
CA LEU A 510 -20.09 -43.06 -32.15
C LEU A 510 -21.56 -43.44 -32.43
N ARG A 511 -22.38 -43.66 -31.39
CA ARG A 511 -23.78 -44.02 -31.50
C ARG A 511 -24.75 -42.83 -31.69
N GLY A 512 -24.27 -41.61 -31.88
CA GLY A 512 -25.14 -40.44 -32.07
C GLY A 512 -25.97 -40.12 -30.81
N ALA A 513 -25.63 -39.06 -30.16
CA ALA A 513 -26.18 -38.48 -28.95
C ALA A 513 -27.54 -38.98 -28.46
N SER A 514 -27.61 -40.06 -27.69
CA SER A 514 -28.80 -40.43 -26.97
C SER A 514 -28.98 -39.61 -25.68
N ARG A 515 -30.20 -39.31 -25.35
CA ARG A 515 -30.77 -38.37 -24.37
C ARG A 515 -30.38 -38.56 -22.90
N SER A 516 -29.56 -39.57 -22.50
CA SER A 516 -29.37 -39.95 -21.09
C SER A 516 -28.16 -39.32 -20.37
N THR A 517 -27.12 -38.86 -21.08
CA THR A 517 -25.87 -38.31 -20.48
C THR A 517 -25.88 -36.82 -20.19
N ALA A 518 -27.03 -36.13 -20.39
CA ALA A 518 -27.18 -34.68 -20.27
C ALA A 518 -26.99 -34.12 -18.81
N ARG A 519 -27.01 -35.01 -17.79
CA ARG A 519 -26.98 -34.59 -16.39
C ARG A 519 -25.58 -34.36 -15.76
N THR A 520 -24.56 -35.10 -16.17
CA THR A 520 -23.25 -35.12 -15.52
C THR A 520 -22.32 -33.95 -15.87
N GLY A 521 -22.48 -33.25 -16.99
CA GLY A 521 -21.62 -32.14 -17.44
C GLY A 521 -22.04 -30.73 -16.94
N THR A 522 -23.19 -30.61 -16.29
CA THR A 522 -23.76 -29.30 -15.92
C THR A 522 -23.41 -28.83 -14.52
N LEU A 523 -23.06 -29.74 -13.59
CA LEU A 523 -22.76 -29.45 -12.20
C LEU A 523 -21.52 -28.54 -12.01
N PRO A 524 -20.33 -28.82 -12.59
CA PRO A 524 -19.15 -27.99 -12.40
C PRO A 524 -19.38 -26.56 -12.88
N ARG A 525 -20.06 -26.37 -14.02
CA ARG A 525 -20.36 -25.04 -14.58
C ARG A 525 -21.32 -24.24 -13.71
N ARG A 526 -22.35 -24.90 -13.15
CA ARG A 526 -23.28 -24.27 -12.21
C ARG A 526 -22.56 -23.82 -10.95
N ALA A 527 -21.71 -24.68 -10.40
CA ALA A 527 -20.90 -24.37 -9.23
C ALA A 527 -19.98 -23.15 -9.46
N LEU A 528 -19.33 -23.04 -10.63
CA LEU A 528 -18.50 -21.90 -10.97
C LEU A 528 -19.30 -20.59 -11.05
N VAL A 529 -20.52 -20.60 -11.63
CA VAL A 529 -21.38 -19.40 -11.66
C VAL A 529 -21.87 -19.01 -10.27
N VAL A 530 -22.25 -19.99 -9.44
CA VAL A 530 -22.63 -19.76 -8.03
C VAL A 530 -21.47 -19.12 -7.26
N LEU A 531 -20.24 -19.66 -7.41
CA LEU A 531 -19.04 -19.10 -6.79
C LEU A 531 -18.77 -17.66 -7.25
N GLN A 532 -18.88 -17.37 -8.56
CA GLN A 532 -18.69 -16.03 -9.12
C GLN A 532 -19.73 -15.05 -8.56
N ALA A 533 -21.00 -15.42 -8.51
CA ALA A 533 -22.05 -14.58 -7.95
C ALA A 533 -21.84 -14.32 -6.44
N ALA A 534 -21.44 -15.34 -5.69
CA ALA A 534 -21.14 -15.21 -4.27
C ALA A 534 -19.96 -14.27 -4.01
N LEU A 535 -18.83 -14.47 -4.70
CA LEU A 535 -17.65 -13.60 -4.54
C LEU A 535 -17.92 -12.17 -5.03
N SER A 536 -18.69 -12.00 -6.12
CA SER A 536 -19.08 -10.67 -6.60
C SER A 536 -19.98 -9.94 -5.61
N LEU A 537 -20.88 -10.63 -4.91
CA LEU A 537 -21.69 -10.03 -3.84
C LEU A 537 -20.79 -9.54 -2.70
N VAL A 538 -19.83 -10.36 -2.25
CA VAL A 538 -18.89 -9.98 -1.17
C VAL A 538 -18.10 -8.72 -1.57
N LEU A 539 -17.56 -8.68 -2.80
CA LEU A 539 -16.77 -7.54 -3.28
C LEU A 539 -17.61 -6.27 -3.46
N LEU A 540 -18.84 -6.39 -3.97
CA LEU A 540 -19.76 -5.25 -4.11
C LEU A 540 -20.19 -4.70 -2.74
N ALA A 541 -20.51 -5.58 -1.80
CA ALA A 541 -20.90 -5.16 -0.45
C ALA A 541 -19.73 -4.53 0.31
N ALA A 542 -18.53 -5.12 0.25
CA ALA A 542 -17.31 -4.55 0.84
C ALA A 542 -17.00 -3.15 0.27
N SER A 543 -17.09 -3.02 -1.06
CA SER A 543 -16.95 -1.73 -1.75
C SER A 543 -17.99 -0.70 -1.30
N GLY A 544 -19.27 -1.12 -1.20
CA GLY A 544 -20.35 -0.27 -0.72
C GLY A 544 -20.14 0.19 0.72
N LEU A 545 -19.74 -0.71 1.62
CA LEU A 545 -19.46 -0.39 3.03
C LEU A 545 -18.30 0.60 3.16
N LEU A 546 -17.19 0.40 2.46
CA LEU A 546 -16.04 1.30 2.50
C LEU A 546 -16.36 2.68 1.88
N THR A 547 -17.15 2.71 0.81
CA THR A 547 -17.60 3.99 0.20
C THR A 547 -18.55 4.74 1.14
N ALA A 548 -19.47 4.03 1.80
CA ALA A 548 -20.38 4.64 2.77
C ALA A 548 -19.62 5.12 4.03
N ALA A 549 -18.62 4.37 4.50
CA ALA A 549 -17.75 4.77 5.60
C ALA A 549 -16.96 6.04 5.27
N LEU A 550 -16.39 6.12 4.07
CA LEU A 550 -15.71 7.33 3.59
C LEU A 550 -16.68 8.53 3.53
N HIS A 551 -17.87 8.34 2.98
CA HIS A 551 -18.89 9.41 2.93
C HIS A 551 -19.28 9.91 4.32
N ASN A 552 -19.41 9.00 5.29
CA ASN A 552 -19.66 9.35 6.69
C ASN A 552 -18.53 10.20 7.29
N LEU A 553 -17.28 9.82 7.03
CA LEU A 553 -16.11 10.58 7.48
C LEU A 553 -16.04 11.98 6.84
N GLU A 554 -16.26 12.07 5.52
CA GLU A 554 -16.21 13.34 4.79
C GLU A 554 -17.38 14.28 5.12
N SER A 555 -18.55 13.74 5.48
CA SER A 555 -19.77 14.51 5.78
C SER A 555 -19.94 14.89 7.25
N GLN A 556 -19.00 14.49 8.12
CA GLN A 556 -19.09 14.83 9.55
C GLN A 556 -18.93 16.33 9.81
N LYS A 557 -19.48 16.79 10.92
CA LYS A 557 -19.29 18.17 11.37
C LYS A 557 -17.90 18.33 12.00
N PHE A 558 -17.06 19.16 11.39
CA PHE A 558 -15.69 19.38 11.87
C PHE A 558 -15.61 20.41 12.99
N GLY A 559 -16.62 21.27 13.19
CA GLY A 559 -16.62 22.34 14.19
C GLY A 559 -15.78 23.55 13.78
N PHE A 560 -15.36 23.61 12.53
CA PHE A 560 -14.71 24.76 11.88
C PHE A 560 -15.20 24.87 10.42
N SER A 561 -14.98 26.03 9.81
CA SER A 561 -15.37 26.25 8.40
C SER A 561 -14.20 25.98 7.46
N GLN A 562 -14.43 25.21 6.39
CA GLN A 562 -13.41 24.89 5.39
C GLN A 562 -13.38 25.89 4.22
N ASP A 563 -14.54 26.48 3.92
CA ASP A 563 -14.70 27.35 2.75
C ASP A 563 -13.96 28.67 2.89
N ARG A 564 -13.35 29.12 1.79
CA ARG A 564 -12.68 30.42 1.66
C ARG A 564 -11.51 30.63 2.62
N ARG A 565 -10.91 29.57 3.13
CA ARG A 565 -9.78 29.59 4.02
C ARG A 565 -8.55 29.00 3.32
N THR A 566 -7.47 29.78 3.33
CA THR A 566 -6.15 29.34 2.84
C THR A 566 -5.22 29.27 4.03
N ILE A 567 -4.53 28.17 4.16
CA ILE A 567 -3.46 27.98 5.14
C ILE A 567 -2.13 28.19 4.42
N ALA A 568 -1.37 29.18 4.91
CA ALA A 568 0.02 29.35 4.50
C ALA A 568 0.92 28.92 5.67
N ARG A 569 1.71 27.86 5.46
CA ARG A 569 2.63 27.37 6.48
C ARG A 569 3.97 28.06 6.35
N ILE A 570 4.44 28.60 7.48
CA ILE A 570 5.75 29.21 7.66
C ILE A 570 6.47 28.50 8.80
N ASP A 571 7.73 28.79 8.97
CA ASP A 571 8.45 28.47 10.21
C ASP A 571 9.41 29.61 10.52
N PRO A 572 9.11 30.46 11.51
CA PRO A 572 9.99 31.58 11.88
C PRO A 572 11.35 31.15 12.42
N SER A 573 11.45 29.93 12.99
CA SER A 573 12.73 29.41 13.48
C SER A 573 13.76 29.28 12.35
N LEU A 574 13.29 28.84 11.16
CA LEU A 574 14.12 28.68 9.96
C LEU A 574 14.70 30.01 9.43
N ALA A 575 14.13 31.15 9.85
CA ALA A 575 14.63 32.49 9.53
C ALA A 575 15.44 33.08 10.69
N GLY A 576 15.68 32.33 11.78
CA GLY A 576 16.49 32.75 12.91
C GLY A 576 15.80 33.68 13.91
N TYR A 577 14.46 33.76 13.88
CA TYR A 577 13.68 34.55 14.85
C TYR A 577 13.82 33.96 16.26
N GLN A 578 13.93 34.86 17.26
CA GLN A 578 13.91 34.49 18.67
C GLN A 578 12.50 34.69 19.27
N PRO A 579 12.13 34.02 20.37
CA PRO A 579 10.80 34.11 20.97
C PRO A 579 10.31 35.54 21.24
N ASP A 580 11.18 36.45 21.66
CA ASP A 580 10.87 37.85 21.96
C ASP A 580 10.53 38.71 20.71
N GLN A 581 10.87 38.23 19.52
CA GLN A 581 10.61 38.89 18.23
C GLN A 581 9.28 38.46 17.59
N LEU A 582 8.70 37.33 18.02
CA LEU A 582 7.62 36.63 17.33
C LEU A 582 6.32 37.42 17.33
N THR A 583 5.89 38.00 18.46
CA THR A 583 4.68 38.80 18.53
C THR A 583 4.71 39.99 17.54
N THR A 584 5.86 40.64 17.40
CA THR A 584 6.06 41.70 16.42
C THR A 584 6.00 41.18 14.99
N LEU A 585 6.60 40.05 14.73
CA LEU A 585 6.56 39.37 13.43
C LEU A 585 5.11 39.04 13.03
N TYR A 586 4.35 38.37 13.90
CA TYR A 586 2.95 38.02 13.62
C TYR A 586 2.05 39.25 13.41
N GLY A 587 2.29 40.33 14.14
CA GLY A 587 1.64 41.62 13.90
C GLY A 587 1.92 42.16 12.49
N ARG A 588 3.18 42.10 12.02
CA ARG A 588 3.58 42.54 10.66
C ARG A 588 2.95 41.63 9.58
N ILE A 589 2.96 40.31 9.79
CA ILE A 589 2.34 39.33 8.89
C ILE A 589 0.85 39.60 8.74
N ARG A 590 0.13 39.73 9.85
CA ARG A 590 -1.32 40.05 9.85
C ARG A 590 -1.59 41.37 9.10
N GLY A 591 -0.84 42.42 9.39
CA GLY A 591 -0.97 43.72 8.73
C GLY A 591 -0.73 43.67 7.21
N SER A 592 0.35 43.01 6.79
CA SER A 592 0.69 42.84 5.35
C SER A 592 -0.38 42.06 4.61
N LEU A 593 -0.76 40.88 5.13
CA LEU A 593 -1.74 40.00 4.48
C LEU A 593 -3.16 40.60 4.48
N SER A 594 -3.57 41.32 5.52
CA SER A 594 -4.87 42.03 5.57
C SER A 594 -4.96 43.16 4.54
N SER A 595 -3.82 43.69 4.08
CA SER A 595 -3.77 44.69 3.01
C SER A 595 -3.93 44.10 1.59
N VAL A 596 -3.87 42.78 1.44
CA VAL A 596 -4.04 42.11 0.14
C VAL A 596 -5.50 42.19 -0.30
N PRO A 597 -5.78 42.67 -1.52
CA PRO A 597 -7.16 42.75 -2.00
C PRO A 597 -7.86 41.38 -1.99
N GLY A 598 -9.05 41.38 -1.37
CA GLY A 598 -9.88 40.16 -1.26
C GLY A 598 -9.70 39.38 0.04
N VAL A 599 -8.71 39.72 0.87
CA VAL A 599 -8.61 39.19 2.23
C VAL A 599 -9.60 39.88 3.16
N SER A 600 -10.26 39.13 4.04
CA SER A 600 -11.17 39.65 5.07
C SER A 600 -10.55 39.55 6.46
N ASP A 601 -9.95 38.43 6.79
CA ASP A 601 -9.35 38.16 8.10
C ASP A 601 -8.04 37.37 7.97
N VAL A 602 -7.14 37.56 8.95
CA VAL A 602 -5.86 36.83 9.08
C VAL A 602 -5.62 36.55 10.55
N ALA A 603 -5.37 35.28 10.86
CA ALA A 603 -4.92 34.83 12.17
C ALA A 603 -3.74 33.86 12.03
N VAL A 604 -2.97 33.69 13.09
CA VAL A 604 -1.85 32.75 13.12
C VAL A 604 -2.07 31.80 14.28
N ALA A 605 -1.74 30.53 14.08
CA ALA A 605 -1.82 29.47 15.06
C ALA A 605 -0.52 28.65 15.04
N GLN A 606 -0.23 27.99 16.12
CA GLN A 606 0.89 27.04 16.15
C GLN A 606 0.66 25.93 15.13
N TYR A 607 -0.57 25.44 15.04
CA TYR A 607 -1.01 24.52 13.97
C TYR A 607 -2.50 24.69 13.65
N SER A 608 -2.86 24.41 12.41
CA SER A 608 -4.24 24.42 11.95
C SER A 608 -4.91 23.05 12.16
N PRO A 609 -6.25 22.96 12.18
CA PRO A 609 -6.94 21.68 12.31
C PRO A 609 -6.49 20.65 11.28
N LEU A 610 -6.23 19.41 11.71
CA LEU A 610 -5.86 18.29 10.83
C LEU A 610 -4.58 18.55 10.00
N ASN A 611 -3.58 19.23 10.57
CA ASN A 611 -2.29 19.42 9.89
C ASN A 611 -1.23 18.37 10.26
N GLY A 612 -1.58 17.38 11.08
CA GLY A 612 -0.68 16.34 11.55
C GLY A 612 0.08 16.64 12.84
N ASN A 613 -0.13 17.82 13.44
CA ASN A 613 0.50 18.21 14.68
C ASN A 613 -0.48 18.11 15.88
N ASN A 614 0.06 17.85 17.07
CA ASN A 614 -0.69 17.79 18.31
C ASN A 614 0.21 18.11 19.49
N TRP A 615 -0.13 19.16 20.21
CA TRP A 615 0.48 19.45 21.50
C TRP A 615 -0.49 19.05 22.61
N GLY A 616 0.02 18.44 23.68
CA GLY A 616 -0.82 17.97 24.77
C GLY A 616 -0.13 18.16 26.12
N ALA A 617 -0.94 18.28 27.17
CA ALA A 617 -0.45 18.45 28.53
C ALA A 617 -1.40 17.79 29.54
N GLY A 618 -0.86 17.40 30.67
CA GLY A 618 -1.65 17.03 31.84
C GLY A 618 -2.34 18.25 32.44
N VAL A 619 -3.62 18.12 32.80
CA VAL A 619 -4.46 19.20 33.32
C VAL A 619 -4.70 19.00 34.81
N TRP A 620 -4.58 20.09 35.57
CA TRP A 620 -4.90 20.16 36.98
C TRP A 620 -5.89 21.29 37.25
N VAL A 621 -7.11 20.95 37.67
CA VAL A 621 -8.18 21.93 37.91
C VAL A 621 -8.09 22.47 39.33
N ASP A 622 -8.26 23.80 39.49
CA ASP A 622 -8.26 24.49 40.79
C ASP A 622 -9.38 23.98 41.69
N GLY A 623 -8.99 23.68 42.94
CA GLY A 623 -9.91 23.09 43.93
C GLY A 623 -10.12 21.58 43.82
N GLN A 624 -9.43 20.91 42.90
CA GLN A 624 -9.37 19.43 42.83
C GLN A 624 -8.00 18.91 43.27
N PRO A 625 -7.90 17.66 43.75
CA PRO A 625 -6.63 17.04 44.05
C PRO A 625 -5.77 16.91 42.78
N LEU A 626 -4.44 16.85 42.94
CA LEU A 626 -3.55 16.55 41.80
C LEU A 626 -3.92 15.20 41.20
N PRO A 627 -4.04 15.09 39.86
CA PRO A 627 -4.40 13.85 39.20
C PRO A 627 -3.46 12.71 39.57
N GLY A 628 -4.05 11.53 39.79
CA GLY A 628 -3.29 10.30 40.12
C GLY A 628 -2.50 9.78 38.92
N PRO A 629 -1.51 8.90 39.17
CA PRO A 629 -0.61 8.39 38.12
C PRO A 629 -1.30 7.65 36.97
N HIS A 630 -2.51 7.11 37.18
CA HIS A 630 -3.27 6.37 36.17
C HIS A 630 -4.58 7.08 35.79
N GLU A 631 -4.75 8.33 36.20
CA GLU A 631 -5.92 9.11 35.85
C GLU A 631 -5.73 9.77 34.49
N ASP A 632 -6.70 9.62 33.59
CA ASP A 632 -6.70 10.32 32.30
C ASP A 632 -6.99 11.80 32.51
N ASN A 633 -5.92 12.57 32.72
CA ASN A 633 -5.96 14.03 32.87
C ASN A 633 -5.41 14.78 31.65
N TRP A 634 -5.23 14.11 30.51
CA TRP A 634 -4.64 14.67 29.31
C TRP A 634 -5.64 15.54 28.51
N ALA A 635 -5.15 16.70 28.01
CA ALA A 635 -5.85 17.55 27.06
C ALA A 635 -4.88 18.05 25.98
N SER A 636 -5.38 18.16 24.75
CA SER A 636 -4.64 18.80 23.66
C SER A 636 -4.78 20.32 23.73
N TRP A 637 -3.81 21.05 23.13
CA TRP A 637 -3.87 22.50 23.16
C TRP A 637 -3.13 23.14 21.97
N ASP A 638 -3.47 24.39 21.70
CA ASP A 638 -2.89 25.19 20.63
C ASP A 638 -2.66 26.62 21.12
N ARG A 639 -1.67 27.31 20.57
CA ARG A 639 -1.39 28.71 20.82
C ARG A 639 -1.80 29.54 19.60
N VAL A 640 -2.61 30.59 19.81
CA VAL A 640 -3.25 31.30 18.71
C VAL A 640 -3.22 32.82 18.90
N THR A 641 -3.23 33.56 17.80
CA THR A 641 -3.36 35.01 17.82
C THR A 641 -4.82 35.45 17.99
N VAL A 642 -5.00 36.72 18.33
CA VAL A 642 -6.33 37.39 18.37
C VAL A 642 -7.07 37.23 17.03
N GLY A 643 -8.39 36.97 17.09
CA GLY A 643 -9.24 36.75 15.89
C GLY A 643 -9.22 35.34 15.32
N TYR A 644 -8.49 34.40 15.94
CA TYR A 644 -8.35 33.05 15.42
C TYR A 644 -9.69 32.31 15.27
N PHE A 645 -10.57 32.39 16.26
CA PHE A 645 -11.86 31.67 16.24
C PHE A 645 -12.76 32.14 15.11
N ASP A 646 -12.77 33.44 14.83
CA ASP A 646 -13.51 34.03 13.69
C ASP A 646 -12.86 33.58 12.35
N ALA A 647 -11.53 33.62 12.26
CA ALA A 647 -10.79 33.21 11.09
C ALA A 647 -10.99 31.74 10.79
N ILE A 648 -10.90 30.85 11.77
CA ILE A 648 -11.10 29.40 11.56
C ILE A 648 -12.59 29.03 11.47
N GLY A 649 -13.49 29.87 12.01
CA GLY A 649 -14.94 29.67 11.99
C GLY A 649 -15.47 28.73 13.05
N THR A 650 -14.79 28.63 14.20
CA THR A 650 -15.25 27.90 15.39
C THR A 650 -15.98 28.86 16.32
N ARG A 651 -17.23 28.55 16.72
CA ARG A 651 -18.06 29.46 17.50
C ARG A 651 -17.68 29.45 18.98
N ILE A 652 -17.61 30.64 19.57
CA ILE A 652 -17.63 30.81 21.02
C ILE A 652 -19.07 30.61 21.51
N ILE A 653 -19.28 29.72 22.47
CA ILE A 653 -20.61 29.35 22.99
C ILE A 653 -20.90 30.11 24.30
N GLU A 654 -19.87 30.20 25.14
CA GLU A 654 -19.96 30.88 26.45
C GLU A 654 -18.74 31.79 26.63
N GLY A 655 -18.92 32.93 27.33
CA GLY A 655 -17.80 33.83 27.58
C GLY A 655 -17.31 34.59 26.33
N ARG A 656 -16.01 34.72 26.17
CA ARG A 656 -15.36 35.45 25.07
C ARG A 656 -14.15 34.67 24.48
N GLY A 657 -13.76 35.03 23.27
CA GLY A 657 -12.48 34.61 22.68
C GLY A 657 -11.29 35.41 23.21
N ILE A 658 -10.12 35.17 22.61
CA ILE A 658 -8.87 35.91 22.87
C ILE A 658 -8.99 37.32 22.24
N THR A 659 -8.57 38.35 22.99
CA THR A 659 -8.65 39.77 22.59
C THR A 659 -7.31 40.47 22.74
N GLU A 660 -7.18 41.69 22.22
CA GLU A 660 -5.98 42.54 22.34
C GLU A 660 -5.67 42.96 23.83
N GLN A 661 -6.56 42.65 24.78
CA GLN A 661 -6.32 42.85 26.20
C GLN A 661 -5.52 41.72 26.84
N ASP A 662 -5.47 40.56 26.21
CA ASP A 662 -4.78 39.33 26.70
C ASP A 662 -3.30 39.37 26.30
N ARG A 663 -2.56 40.33 26.87
CA ARG A 663 -1.14 40.63 26.59
C ARG A 663 -0.20 39.87 27.51
N ALA A 664 1.10 39.95 27.21
CA ALA A 664 2.16 39.29 27.97
C ALA A 664 2.15 39.61 29.47
N ASP A 665 1.78 40.83 29.85
CA ASP A 665 1.73 41.34 31.22
C ASP A 665 0.38 41.15 31.93
N SER A 666 -0.61 40.56 31.21
CA SER A 666 -1.94 40.33 31.76
C SER A 666 -2.07 38.94 32.42
N GLN A 667 -3.18 38.70 33.15
CA GLN A 667 -3.52 37.39 33.69
C GLN A 667 -3.55 36.36 32.58
N LEU A 668 -2.81 35.23 32.76
CA LEU A 668 -2.86 34.13 31.82
C LEU A 668 -4.30 33.62 31.64
N ILE A 669 -4.73 33.50 30.39
CA ILE A 669 -6.07 33.06 30.05
C ILE A 669 -6.05 31.83 29.15
N ALA A 670 -7.15 31.09 29.18
CA ALA A 670 -7.42 30.05 28.23
C ALA A 670 -8.86 30.07 27.72
N VAL A 671 -9.04 29.68 26.46
CA VAL A 671 -10.35 29.33 25.90
C VAL A 671 -10.38 27.81 25.78
N ILE A 672 -11.45 27.16 26.24
CA ILE A 672 -11.58 25.69 26.25
C ILE A 672 -12.68 25.25 25.27
N ASN A 673 -12.68 23.98 24.85
CA ASN A 673 -13.81 23.41 24.11
C ASN A 673 -14.85 22.78 25.05
N GLN A 674 -16.02 22.42 24.51
CA GLN A 674 -17.08 21.76 25.29
C GLN A 674 -16.62 20.43 25.89
N ALA A 675 -15.79 19.65 25.19
CA ALA A 675 -15.28 18.37 25.68
C ALA A 675 -14.40 18.55 26.93
N PHE A 676 -13.58 19.59 26.97
CA PHE A 676 -12.81 19.98 28.16
C PHE A 676 -13.73 20.34 29.32
N ALA A 677 -14.75 21.19 29.06
CA ALA A 677 -15.74 21.57 30.08
C ALA A 677 -16.46 20.35 30.66
N ARG A 678 -16.93 19.42 29.80
CA ARG A 678 -17.59 18.17 30.22
C ARG A 678 -16.68 17.27 31.06
N LYS A 679 -15.40 17.09 30.63
CA LYS A 679 -14.45 16.19 31.32
C LYS A 679 -14.08 16.71 32.70
N TYR A 680 -13.68 17.98 32.80
CA TYR A 680 -13.06 18.54 34.00
C TYR A 680 -14.02 19.29 34.91
N PHE A 681 -15.07 19.90 34.39
CA PHE A 681 -16.04 20.70 35.15
C PHE A 681 -17.42 20.06 35.27
N LYS A 682 -17.70 19.00 34.50
CA LYS A 682 -18.96 18.26 34.48
C LYS A 682 -20.16 19.19 34.15
N GLN A 683 -20.98 19.57 35.20
CA GLN A 683 -22.12 20.45 35.05
C GLN A 683 -21.88 21.86 35.59
N ALA A 684 -20.70 22.14 36.11
CA ALA A 684 -20.37 23.44 36.65
C ALA A 684 -19.94 24.42 35.53
N ASP A 685 -20.38 25.69 35.60
CA ASP A 685 -19.92 26.73 34.68
C ASP A 685 -18.40 26.89 34.81
N PRO A 686 -17.64 26.68 33.73
CA PRO A 686 -16.19 26.75 33.74
C PRO A 686 -15.67 28.20 33.58
N VAL A 687 -16.46 29.15 33.08
CA VAL A 687 -16.01 30.51 32.81
C VAL A 687 -15.66 31.22 34.13
N GLY A 688 -14.48 31.82 34.15
CA GLY A 688 -13.94 32.48 35.34
C GLY A 688 -13.21 31.56 36.32
N LYS A 689 -13.27 30.23 36.17
CA LYS A 689 -12.50 29.27 36.96
C LYS A 689 -11.07 29.13 36.42
N TYR A 690 -10.26 28.42 37.21
CA TYR A 690 -8.83 28.25 36.93
C TYR A 690 -8.45 26.76 36.71
N PHE A 691 -7.43 26.57 35.92
CA PHE A 691 -6.71 25.32 35.80
C PHE A 691 -5.21 25.58 35.52
N GLY A 692 -4.38 24.60 35.70
CA GLY A 692 -2.98 24.63 35.35
C GLY A 692 -2.58 23.36 34.62
N ARG A 693 -1.37 23.37 34.07
CA ARG A 693 -0.71 22.17 33.58
C ARG A 693 0.07 21.51 34.72
N THR A 694 0.12 20.19 34.75
CA THR A 694 0.78 19.44 35.82
C THR A 694 2.25 19.77 35.93
N GLU A 695 2.90 20.12 34.83
CA GLU A 695 4.31 20.54 34.77
C GLU A 695 4.59 21.86 35.49
N MET A 696 3.61 22.74 35.60
CA MET A 696 3.72 24.03 36.27
C MET A 696 3.53 23.95 37.79
N GLN A 697 3.21 22.79 38.34
CA GLN A 697 3.00 22.52 39.77
C GLN A 697 1.94 23.46 40.43
N SER A 698 1.04 24.04 39.65
CA SER A 698 -0.04 24.92 40.12
C SER A 698 -1.32 24.70 39.31
N SER A 699 -2.43 24.56 40.01
CA SER A 699 -3.76 24.49 39.40
C SER A 699 -4.36 25.87 39.05
N ARG A 700 -3.69 26.93 39.45
CA ARG A 700 -4.27 28.29 39.38
C ARG A 700 -3.50 29.20 38.41
N VAL A 701 -3.23 28.71 37.23
CA VAL A 701 -2.39 29.37 36.21
C VAL A 701 -3.27 30.09 35.19
N TYR A 702 -4.14 29.37 34.50
CA TYR A 702 -4.97 29.91 33.42
C TYR A 702 -6.37 30.17 33.90
N ARG A 703 -6.86 31.40 33.69
CA ARG A 703 -8.26 31.71 33.88
C ARG A 703 -9.05 31.40 32.61
N ILE A 704 -10.09 30.58 32.73
CA ILE A 704 -10.97 30.28 31.61
C ILE A 704 -11.83 31.51 31.29
N VAL A 705 -11.75 32.03 30.06
CA VAL A 705 -12.46 33.21 29.62
C VAL A 705 -13.60 32.91 28.65
N GLY A 706 -13.60 31.72 28.06
CA GLY A 706 -14.65 31.29 27.15
C GLY A 706 -14.64 29.82 26.82
N VAL A 707 -15.75 29.37 26.24
CA VAL A 707 -15.93 27.97 25.78
C VAL A 707 -16.30 27.99 24.29
N THR A 708 -15.59 27.17 23.48
CA THR A 708 -15.93 26.98 22.07
C THR A 708 -16.77 25.73 21.86
N GLU A 709 -17.43 25.64 20.72
CA GLU A 709 -17.94 24.37 20.23
C GLU A 709 -16.79 23.36 20.00
N ASP A 710 -17.14 22.07 20.02
CA ASP A 710 -16.16 21.01 19.79
C ASP A 710 -15.70 21.03 18.33
N ALA A 711 -14.39 21.14 18.09
CA ALA A 711 -13.78 21.12 16.77
C ALA A 711 -12.75 19.98 16.66
N ARG A 712 -12.71 19.32 15.51
CA ARG A 712 -11.82 18.20 15.23
C ARG A 712 -10.44 18.68 14.78
N TYR A 713 -9.50 18.69 15.70
CA TYR A 713 -8.11 19.08 15.42
C TYR A 713 -7.21 17.90 15.10
N LEU A 714 -7.52 16.70 15.63
CA LEU A 714 -6.62 15.55 15.58
C LEU A 714 -7.07 14.51 14.56
N GLU A 715 -6.15 14.10 13.71
CA GLU A 715 -6.32 13.02 12.73
C GLU A 715 -6.61 11.67 13.39
N SER A 716 -5.86 11.35 14.45
CA SER A 716 -5.98 10.08 15.19
C SER A 716 -7.31 9.90 15.94
N ALA A 717 -8.16 10.91 15.95
CA ALA A 717 -9.44 10.90 16.65
C ALA A 717 -10.65 11.18 15.76
N LEU A 718 -10.52 11.05 14.43
CA LEU A 718 -11.62 11.29 13.49
C LEU A 718 -12.80 10.31 13.67
N ASP A 719 -12.51 9.12 14.17
CA ASP A 719 -13.48 8.06 14.47
C ASP A 719 -14.01 8.09 15.92
N LYS A 720 -13.45 8.97 16.77
CA LYS A 720 -13.78 9.07 18.20
C LYS A 720 -14.54 10.37 18.50
N PRO A 721 -15.21 10.46 19.64
CA PRO A 721 -15.71 11.75 20.13
C PRO A 721 -14.58 12.78 20.25
N VAL A 722 -14.90 14.04 20.01
CA VAL A 722 -13.92 15.12 20.17
C VAL A 722 -13.43 15.15 21.61
N GLY A 723 -12.10 15.12 21.77
CA GLY A 723 -11.41 15.16 23.06
C GLY A 723 -11.33 16.56 23.67
N PRO A 724 -10.87 16.66 24.92
CA PRO A 724 -10.64 17.93 25.59
C PRO A 724 -9.52 18.72 24.90
N PHE A 725 -9.79 20.02 24.66
CA PHE A 725 -8.88 20.93 23.98
C PHE A 725 -8.93 22.32 24.60
N PHE A 726 -7.76 23.01 24.69
CA PHE A 726 -7.71 24.40 25.14
C PHE A 726 -6.80 25.24 24.24
N PHE A 727 -7.05 26.55 24.24
CA PHE A 727 -6.32 27.52 23.42
C PHE A 727 -5.70 28.60 24.32
N LEU A 728 -4.42 28.90 24.07
CA LEU A 728 -3.64 29.90 24.78
C LEU A 728 -3.39 31.13 23.89
N SER A 729 -3.24 32.27 24.53
CA SER A 729 -2.93 33.52 23.82
C SER A 729 -1.46 33.58 23.42
N GLU A 730 -1.16 33.95 22.16
CA GLU A 730 0.21 33.96 21.61
C GLU A 730 1.18 34.82 22.43
N PRO A 731 0.87 36.07 22.83
CA PRO A 731 1.83 36.91 23.57
C PRO A 731 2.03 36.51 25.02
N GLN A 732 1.28 35.56 25.56
CA GLN A 732 1.38 35.13 26.96
C GLN A 732 2.36 33.96 27.12
N HIS A 733 3.35 34.12 28.03
CA HIS A 733 4.40 33.15 28.31
C HIS A 733 4.11 32.35 29.57
N ASP A 734 4.36 31.05 29.52
CA ASP A 734 4.12 30.09 30.59
C ASP A 734 5.32 29.99 31.54
N ILE A 735 5.65 31.09 32.20
CA ILE A 735 6.83 31.19 33.06
C ILE A 735 6.63 30.39 34.35
N VAL A 736 7.49 29.41 34.60
CA VAL A 736 7.54 28.69 35.88
C VAL A 736 8.12 29.58 36.96
N PRO A 737 7.35 29.86 38.04
CA PRO A 737 7.84 30.82 39.07
C PRO A 737 9.13 30.39 39.76
N SER A 738 9.39 29.10 39.90
CA SER A 738 10.56 28.55 40.59
C SER A 738 11.86 28.66 39.75
N THR A 739 11.75 28.65 38.42
CA THR A 739 12.93 28.67 37.52
C THR A 739 13.05 29.94 36.70
N GLY A 740 11.97 30.72 36.60
CA GLY A 740 11.89 31.88 35.69
C GLY A 740 11.93 31.55 34.20
N LYS A 741 11.85 30.28 33.86
CA LYS A 741 11.87 29.79 32.44
C LYS A 741 10.48 29.51 31.95
N ASP A 742 10.28 29.71 30.65
CA ASP A 742 9.09 29.26 29.94
C ASP A 742 9.09 27.72 29.84
N THR A 743 7.93 27.08 30.07
CA THR A 743 7.79 25.61 29.99
C THR A 743 7.90 25.09 28.56
N ASP A 744 7.39 25.88 27.59
CA ASP A 744 7.31 25.46 26.18
C ASP A 744 7.66 26.63 25.23
N PRO A 745 8.90 27.09 25.20
CA PRO A 745 9.32 28.20 24.35
C PRO A 745 9.07 27.92 22.86
N GLY A 746 9.13 26.67 22.45
CA GLY A 746 8.81 26.24 21.09
C GLY A 746 7.36 26.49 20.67
N SER A 747 6.44 26.59 21.63
CA SER A 747 5.03 26.82 21.36
C SER A 747 4.70 28.22 20.81
N HIS A 748 5.61 29.17 20.98
CA HIS A 748 5.47 30.52 20.45
C HIS A 748 5.80 30.64 18.96
N PHE A 749 6.47 29.65 18.36
CA PHE A 749 6.72 29.59 16.94
C PHE A 749 5.46 29.13 16.20
N LEU A 750 4.52 30.07 15.99
CA LEU A 750 3.29 29.78 15.26
C LEU A 750 3.60 29.57 13.78
N GLN A 751 3.12 28.45 13.24
CA GLN A 751 3.52 28.00 11.90
C GLN A 751 2.41 28.16 10.85
N ASP A 752 1.14 28.15 11.24
CA ASP A 752 0.02 28.15 10.30
C ASP A 752 -0.71 29.50 10.28
N ILE A 753 -0.66 30.18 9.14
CA ILE A 753 -1.38 31.43 8.90
C ILE A 753 -2.72 31.07 8.26
N VAL A 754 -3.81 31.36 8.96
CA VAL A 754 -5.18 31.19 8.48
C VAL A 754 -5.60 32.48 7.78
N ILE A 755 -5.86 32.44 6.49
CA ILE A 755 -6.24 33.58 5.65
C ILE A 755 -7.66 33.36 5.15
N VAL A 756 -8.57 34.28 5.49
CA VAL A 756 -9.96 34.22 5.06
C VAL A 756 -10.17 35.17 3.90
N THR A 757 -10.81 34.68 2.83
CA THR A 757 -11.12 35.52 1.65
C THR A 757 -12.58 35.92 1.62
N ARG A 758 -12.85 37.12 1.06
CA ARG A 758 -14.21 37.60 0.80
C ARG A 758 -14.94 36.73 -0.22
N PRO A 759 -16.26 36.63 -0.21
CA PRO A 759 -17.01 35.89 -1.22
C PRO A 759 -16.63 36.34 -2.65
N GLY A 760 -16.30 35.37 -3.51
CA GLY A 760 -15.91 35.61 -4.90
C GLY A 760 -14.46 36.06 -5.13
N ALA A 761 -13.70 36.36 -4.06
CA ALA A 761 -12.27 36.69 -4.19
C ALA A 761 -11.45 35.40 -4.37
N ARG A 762 -10.45 35.48 -5.25
CA ARG A 762 -9.43 34.42 -5.44
C ARG A 762 -8.08 34.97 -5.03
N LEU A 763 -7.43 34.29 -4.14
CA LEU A 763 -6.09 34.60 -3.68
C LEU A 763 -5.10 33.71 -4.43
N THR A 764 -4.08 34.29 -5.05
CA THR A 764 -3.04 33.54 -5.73
C THR A 764 -1.83 33.35 -4.82
N SER A 765 -1.12 32.22 -4.98
CA SER A 765 0.12 31.97 -4.24
C SER A 765 1.16 33.07 -4.44
N ASP A 766 1.22 33.70 -5.61
CA ASP A 766 2.16 34.79 -5.90
C ASP A 766 1.81 36.08 -5.14
N GLN A 767 0.52 36.37 -4.92
CA GLN A 767 0.09 37.51 -4.09
C GLN A 767 0.53 37.30 -2.64
N LEU A 768 0.32 36.09 -2.10
CA LEU A 768 0.75 35.71 -0.76
C LEU A 768 2.26 35.79 -0.60
N ARG A 769 3.01 35.20 -1.55
CA ARG A 769 4.48 35.24 -1.54
C ARG A 769 5.02 36.67 -1.57
N ARG A 770 4.45 37.55 -2.37
CA ARG A 770 4.84 38.97 -2.40
C ARG A 770 4.53 39.70 -1.09
N ALA A 771 3.37 39.46 -0.51
CA ALA A 771 2.98 40.06 0.77
C ALA A 771 3.90 39.58 1.91
N MET A 772 4.24 38.29 1.93
CA MET A 772 5.18 37.72 2.92
C MET A 772 6.60 38.25 2.71
N ALA A 773 7.09 38.33 1.46
CA ALA A 773 8.39 38.85 1.14
C ALA A 773 8.56 40.34 1.53
N SER A 774 7.48 41.15 1.60
CA SER A 774 7.50 42.50 2.12
C SER A 774 7.66 42.57 3.63
N VAL A 775 7.31 41.49 4.35
CA VAL A 775 7.54 41.36 5.80
C VAL A 775 8.98 40.95 6.06
N ASP A 776 9.37 39.80 5.48
CA ASP A 776 10.73 39.28 5.51
C ASP A 776 10.97 38.33 4.32
N PRO A 777 11.89 38.66 3.40
CA PRO A 777 12.24 37.82 2.26
C PRO A 777 12.95 36.52 2.66
N ASN A 778 13.48 36.40 3.89
CA ASN A 778 14.13 35.19 4.38
C ASN A 778 13.18 34.23 5.10
N LEU A 779 11.92 34.65 5.41
CA LEU A 779 10.93 33.78 6.02
C LEU A 779 10.35 32.82 4.98
N PRO A 780 10.69 31.53 5.02
CA PRO A 780 10.26 30.59 4.01
C PRO A 780 8.77 30.26 4.15
N ILE A 781 8.05 30.29 3.02
CA ILE A 781 6.70 29.71 2.96
C ILE A 781 6.86 28.23 2.56
N ILE A 782 6.57 27.33 3.49
CA ILE A 782 6.73 25.90 3.36
C ILE A 782 5.63 25.34 2.42
N SER A 783 4.37 25.73 2.66
CA SER A 783 3.24 25.30 1.83
C SER A 783 2.15 26.36 1.80
N ILE A 784 1.37 26.36 0.73
CA ILE A 784 0.13 27.12 0.59
C ILE A 784 -0.93 26.17 0.08
N GLN A 785 -1.99 25.97 0.83
CA GLN A 785 -3.12 25.10 0.47
C GLN A 785 -4.42 25.65 1.06
N THR A 786 -5.56 25.28 0.52
CA THR A 786 -6.82 25.57 1.15
C THR A 786 -7.06 24.66 2.36
N LEU A 787 -7.84 25.10 3.35
CA LEU A 787 -8.20 24.26 4.48
C LEU A 787 -9.02 23.04 4.03
N ALA A 788 -9.82 23.19 2.97
CA ALA A 788 -10.51 22.07 2.34
C ALA A 788 -9.54 21.02 1.76
N GLU A 789 -8.47 21.44 1.06
CA GLU A 789 -7.44 20.53 0.56
C GLU A 789 -6.68 19.84 1.70
N GLN A 790 -6.45 20.51 2.82
CA GLN A 790 -5.84 19.95 4.02
C GLN A 790 -6.71 18.84 4.62
N VAL A 791 -8.00 19.12 4.81
CA VAL A 791 -9.01 18.17 5.30
C VAL A 791 -9.15 16.99 4.33
N ASP A 792 -9.27 17.26 3.03
CA ASP A 792 -9.32 16.23 1.98
C ASP A 792 -8.07 15.33 1.98
N GLY A 793 -6.93 15.91 2.32
CA GLY A 793 -5.66 15.20 2.47
C GLY A 793 -5.71 14.07 3.49
N GLN A 794 -6.47 14.25 4.58
CA GLN A 794 -6.60 13.27 5.66
C GLN A 794 -7.36 12.00 5.24
N PHE A 795 -8.27 12.13 4.28
CA PHE A 795 -9.05 10.99 3.78
C PHE A 795 -8.45 10.35 2.54
N ARG A 796 -7.24 10.75 2.14
CA ARG A 796 -6.60 10.29 0.89
C ARG A 796 -6.41 8.78 0.87
N GLN A 797 -5.97 8.20 1.98
CA GLN A 797 -5.78 6.76 2.12
C GLN A 797 -7.12 6.02 2.05
N GLN A 798 -8.12 6.44 2.82
CA GLN A 798 -9.45 5.83 2.84
C GLN A 798 -10.13 5.96 1.47
N ARG A 799 -9.99 7.12 0.82
CA ARG A 799 -10.50 7.38 -0.53
C ARG A 799 -9.85 6.45 -1.57
N LEU A 800 -8.53 6.28 -1.52
CA LEU A 800 -7.82 5.36 -2.41
C LEU A 800 -8.31 3.92 -2.25
N ILE A 801 -8.51 3.47 -1.01
CA ILE A 801 -8.96 2.12 -0.71
C ILE A 801 -10.41 1.92 -1.19
N ALA A 802 -11.31 2.87 -0.90
CA ALA A 802 -12.68 2.84 -1.38
C ALA A 802 -12.74 2.81 -2.93
N GLN A 803 -11.91 3.63 -3.61
CA GLN A 803 -11.82 3.65 -5.07
C GLN A 803 -11.30 2.33 -5.65
N LEU A 804 -10.22 1.78 -5.08
CA LEU A 804 -9.66 0.51 -5.55
C LEU A 804 -10.63 -0.66 -5.31
N THR A 805 -11.25 -0.71 -4.13
CA THR A 805 -12.24 -1.75 -3.82
C THR A 805 -13.48 -1.61 -4.71
N SER A 806 -13.93 -0.38 -5.00
CA SER A 806 -15.03 -0.11 -5.94
C SER A 806 -14.69 -0.53 -7.37
N PHE A 807 -13.46 -0.24 -7.82
CA PHE A 807 -12.97 -0.72 -9.12
C PHE A 807 -13.01 -2.26 -9.19
N PHE A 808 -12.53 -2.94 -8.15
CA PHE A 808 -12.57 -4.40 -8.09
C PHE A 808 -14.00 -4.95 -7.99
N GLY A 809 -14.88 -4.28 -7.25
CA GLY A 809 -16.32 -4.60 -7.18
C GLY A 809 -17.00 -4.53 -8.56
N ILE A 810 -16.77 -3.44 -9.28
CA ILE A 810 -17.30 -3.25 -10.65
C ILE A 810 -16.70 -4.28 -11.61
N LEU A 811 -15.39 -4.50 -11.55
CA LEU A 811 -14.70 -5.49 -12.37
C LEU A 811 -15.24 -6.90 -12.12
N SER A 812 -15.46 -7.28 -10.86
CA SER A 812 -16.04 -8.58 -10.49
C SER A 812 -17.45 -8.75 -11.03
N MET A 813 -18.28 -7.71 -10.95
CA MET A 813 -19.65 -7.69 -11.49
C MET A 813 -19.65 -7.87 -13.01
N VAL A 814 -18.79 -7.16 -13.73
CA VAL A 814 -18.65 -7.29 -15.20
C VAL A 814 -18.21 -8.71 -15.56
N LEU A 815 -17.22 -9.24 -14.84
CA LEU A 815 -16.72 -10.61 -15.07
C LEU A 815 -17.80 -11.66 -14.79
N ALA A 816 -18.56 -11.52 -13.70
CA ALA A 816 -19.68 -12.42 -13.39
C ALA A 816 -20.78 -12.35 -14.46
N SER A 817 -21.06 -11.15 -14.99
CA SER A 817 -22.02 -10.94 -16.08
C SER A 817 -21.57 -11.62 -17.38
N ILE A 818 -20.28 -11.53 -17.72
CA ILE A 818 -19.70 -12.25 -18.89
C ILE A 818 -19.81 -13.77 -18.69
N GLY A 819 -19.54 -14.27 -17.49
CA GLY A 819 -19.69 -15.69 -17.17
C GLY A 819 -21.13 -16.18 -17.30
N LEU A 820 -22.08 -15.44 -16.76
CA LEU A 820 -23.50 -15.76 -16.84
C LEU A 820 -24.03 -15.65 -18.26
N TYR A 821 -23.64 -14.63 -19.04
CA TYR A 821 -23.91 -14.52 -20.46
C TYR A 821 -23.45 -15.76 -21.21
N GLY A 822 -22.20 -16.19 -21.02
CA GLY A 822 -21.65 -17.38 -21.69
C GLY A 822 -22.40 -18.66 -21.34
N VAL A 823 -22.78 -18.85 -20.08
CA VAL A 823 -23.59 -20.03 -19.66
C VAL A 823 -25.00 -19.98 -20.23
N THR A 824 -25.64 -18.83 -20.24
CA THR A 824 -27.01 -18.66 -20.77
C THR A 824 -27.05 -18.82 -22.28
N ALA A 825 -26.09 -18.24 -23.02
CA ALA A 825 -25.97 -18.38 -24.47
C ALA A 825 -25.75 -19.83 -24.88
N TYR A 826 -24.85 -20.53 -24.15
CA TYR A 826 -24.65 -21.97 -24.41
C TYR A 826 -25.90 -22.82 -24.13
N ASN A 827 -26.59 -22.58 -22.99
CA ASN A 827 -27.80 -23.31 -22.64
C ASN A 827 -28.91 -23.07 -23.68
N ALA A 828 -28.99 -21.85 -24.21
CA ALA A 828 -29.91 -21.49 -25.30
C ALA A 828 -29.57 -22.24 -26.58
N GLY A 829 -28.30 -22.23 -27.01
CA GLY A 829 -27.86 -22.93 -28.23
C GLY A 829 -28.06 -24.45 -28.16
N ARG A 830 -27.88 -25.08 -27.00
CA ARG A 830 -28.12 -26.53 -26.83
C ARG A 830 -29.58 -26.93 -26.83
N ARG A 831 -30.50 -25.99 -26.54
CA ARG A 831 -31.95 -26.23 -26.53
C ARG A 831 -32.65 -25.69 -27.77
N THR A 832 -31.90 -25.35 -28.82
CA THR A 832 -32.47 -24.74 -30.03
C THR A 832 -33.57 -25.63 -30.65
N SER A 833 -33.35 -26.96 -30.76
CA SER A 833 -34.35 -27.91 -31.24
C SER A 833 -35.56 -28.01 -30.28
N GLU A 834 -35.36 -28.09 -28.97
CA GLU A 834 -36.45 -28.07 -27.96
C GLU A 834 -37.25 -26.76 -28.03
N ILE A 835 -36.55 -25.62 -28.19
CA ILE A 835 -37.19 -24.30 -28.35
C ILE A 835 -37.98 -24.25 -29.68
N GLY A 836 -37.40 -24.75 -30.75
CA GLY A 836 -38.08 -24.83 -32.06
C GLY A 836 -39.37 -25.64 -32.03
N VAL A 837 -39.33 -26.82 -31.39
CA VAL A 837 -40.55 -27.67 -31.20
C VAL A 837 -41.60 -26.94 -30.37
N ARG A 838 -41.22 -26.31 -29.26
CA ARG A 838 -42.17 -25.56 -28.41
C ARG A 838 -42.81 -24.38 -29.16
N MET A 839 -41.98 -23.63 -29.93
CA MET A 839 -42.49 -22.52 -30.74
C MET A 839 -43.41 -23.01 -31.85
N ALA A 840 -43.12 -24.15 -32.50
CA ALA A 840 -43.97 -24.77 -33.46
C ALA A 840 -45.32 -25.25 -32.85
N LEU A 841 -45.34 -25.60 -31.55
CA LEU A 841 -46.50 -25.95 -30.75
C LEU A 841 -47.25 -24.73 -30.17
N GLY A 842 -46.84 -23.49 -30.51
CA GLY A 842 -47.51 -22.25 -30.10
C GLY A 842 -46.95 -21.53 -28.89
N ALA A 843 -45.78 -21.90 -28.37
CA ALA A 843 -45.15 -21.15 -27.29
C ALA A 843 -44.76 -19.74 -27.76
N THR A 844 -45.04 -18.72 -26.95
CA THR A 844 -44.68 -17.35 -27.23
C THR A 844 -43.21 -17.08 -26.97
N ARG A 845 -42.60 -16.08 -27.63
CA ARG A 845 -41.21 -15.64 -27.39
C ARG A 845 -40.96 -15.28 -25.94
N ALA A 846 -41.94 -14.69 -25.25
CA ALA A 846 -41.86 -14.34 -23.83
C ALA A 846 -41.75 -15.61 -22.94
N GLN A 847 -42.48 -16.67 -23.23
CA GLN A 847 -42.43 -17.94 -22.50
C GLN A 847 -41.08 -18.64 -22.66
N VAL A 848 -40.50 -18.60 -23.87
CA VAL A 848 -39.14 -19.14 -24.14
C VAL A 848 -38.07 -18.35 -23.38
N SER A 849 -38.13 -17.01 -23.47
CA SER A 849 -37.19 -16.15 -22.72
C SER A 849 -37.32 -16.35 -21.21
N ALA A 850 -38.56 -16.45 -20.69
CA ALA A 850 -38.78 -16.68 -19.25
C ALA A 850 -38.22 -18.02 -18.77
N LEU A 851 -38.26 -19.08 -19.58
CA LEU A 851 -37.70 -20.39 -19.25
C LEU A 851 -36.16 -20.32 -19.09
N LEU A 852 -35.48 -19.60 -19.99
CA LEU A 852 -34.02 -19.41 -19.94
C LEU A 852 -33.61 -18.52 -18.75
N LEU A 853 -34.37 -17.44 -18.54
CA LEU A 853 -34.14 -16.52 -17.42
C LEU A 853 -34.32 -17.18 -16.05
N ARG A 854 -35.37 -18.06 -15.89
CA ARG A 854 -35.54 -18.81 -14.63
C ARG A 854 -34.34 -19.66 -14.28
N GLY A 855 -33.70 -20.28 -15.26
CA GLY A 855 -32.45 -21.03 -15.02
C GLY A 855 -31.27 -20.18 -14.58
N ALA A 856 -31.10 -19.00 -15.19
CA ALA A 856 -30.09 -18.05 -14.84
C ALA A 856 -30.31 -17.45 -13.41
N PHE A 857 -31.55 -17.05 -13.12
CA PHE A 857 -31.92 -16.52 -11.81
C PHE A 857 -31.75 -17.54 -10.66
N ALA A 858 -32.05 -18.82 -10.90
CA ALA A 858 -31.82 -19.86 -9.90
C ALA A 858 -30.35 -20.00 -9.54
N LEU A 859 -29.41 -19.83 -10.49
CA LEU A 859 -27.97 -19.82 -10.22
C LEU A 859 -27.53 -18.59 -9.45
N VAL A 860 -28.04 -17.42 -9.82
CA VAL A 860 -27.74 -16.16 -9.11
C VAL A 860 -28.30 -16.22 -7.69
N ALA A 861 -29.55 -16.69 -7.49
CA ALA A 861 -30.15 -16.86 -6.17
C ALA A 861 -29.33 -17.83 -5.28
N ALA A 862 -28.87 -18.95 -5.86
CA ALA A 862 -27.98 -19.86 -5.15
C ALA A 862 -26.65 -19.19 -4.76
N GLY A 863 -26.09 -18.34 -5.66
CA GLY A 863 -24.90 -17.53 -5.40
C GLY A 863 -25.12 -16.49 -4.29
N LEU A 864 -26.28 -15.84 -4.27
CA LEU A 864 -26.66 -14.90 -3.22
C LEU A 864 -26.82 -15.60 -1.86
N LEU A 865 -27.42 -16.80 -1.82
CA LEU A 865 -27.57 -17.61 -0.59
C LEU A 865 -26.22 -18.00 0.00
N VAL A 866 -25.22 -18.33 -0.83
CA VAL A 866 -23.87 -18.65 -0.38
C VAL A 866 -23.09 -17.36 -0.06
N GLY A 867 -23.28 -16.31 -0.87
CA GLY A 867 -22.56 -15.05 -0.75
C GLY A 867 -22.98 -14.23 0.48
N LEU A 868 -24.26 -14.30 0.88
CA LEU A 868 -24.76 -13.50 2.01
C LEU A 868 -24.05 -13.82 3.35
N PRO A 869 -23.88 -15.08 3.78
CA PRO A 869 -23.09 -15.39 4.98
C PRO A 869 -21.63 -14.94 4.87
N LEU A 870 -21.03 -15.09 3.67
CA LEU A 870 -19.66 -14.63 3.43
C LEU A 870 -19.56 -13.10 3.50
N THR A 871 -20.57 -12.37 3.02
CA THR A 871 -20.65 -10.91 3.12
C THR A 871 -20.75 -10.45 4.58
N LEU A 872 -21.55 -11.14 5.39
CA LEU A 872 -21.64 -10.84 6.82
C LEU A 872 -20.31 -11.12 7.55
N ALA A 873 -19.61 -12.19 7.20
CA ALA A 873 -18.27 -12.48 7.73
C ALA A 873 -17.24 -11.42 7.31
N ALA A 874 -17.27 -10.99 6.02
CA ALA A 874 -16.41 -9.93 5.51
C ALA A 874 -16.70 -8.57 6.19
N GLY A 875 -17.98 -8.24 6.43
CA GLY A 875 -18.37 -7.05 7.19
C GLY A 875 -17.79 -7.03 8.60
N ARG A 876 -17.82 -8.18 9.31
CA ARG A 876 -17.19 -8.28 10.63
C ARG A 876 -15.66 -8.09 10.57
N PHE A 877 -15.01 -8.64 9.56
CA PHE A 877 -13.57 -8.47 9.35
C PHE A 877 -13.19 -7.01 9.05
N LEU A 878 -14.05 -6.30 8.32
CA LEU A 878 -13.87 -4.87 8.01
C LEU A 878 -14.32 -3.94 9.14
N GLY A 879 -14.93 -4.47 10.22
CA GLY A 879 -15.62 -3.68 11.26
C GLY A 879 -14.76 -2.58 11.88
N SER A 880 -13.46 -2.82 12.12
CA SER A 880 -12.51 -1.83 12.63
C SER A 880 -12.24 -0.66 11.66
N GLN A 881 -12.64 -0.80 10.40
CA GLN A 881 -12.39 0.17 9.32
C GLN A 881 -13.66 0.91 8.86
N LEU A 882 -14.81 0.63 9.50
CA LEU A 882 -16.10 1.15 9.05
C LEU A 882 -16.57 2.42 9.78
N TYR A 883 -15.69 3.09 10.50
CA TYR A 883 -15.88 4.44 11.07
C TYR A 883 -17.36 4.81 11.35
N GLY A 884 -17.92 4.29 12.44
CA GLY A 884 -19.30 4.59 12.87
C GLY A 884 -20.42 3.96 12.05
N LEU A 885 -20.10 3.13 11.04
CA LEU A 885 -21.09 2.33 10.32
C LEU A 885 -21.24 0.93 10.93
N ASN A 886 -22.50 0.45 10.91
CA ASN A 886 -22.76 -0.94 11.24
C ASN A 886 -22.18 -1.85 10.15
N PRO A 887 -21.30 -2.83 10.48
CA PRO A 887 -20.76 -3.80 9.51
C PRO A 887 -21.84 -4.58 8.75
N TYR A 888 -23.06 -4.58 9.25
CA TYR A 888 -24.24 -5.27 8.73
C TYR A 888 -25.29 -4.30 8.15
N ASP A 889 -24.89 -3.14 7.67
CA ASP A 889 -25.82 -2.15 7.14
C ASP A 889 -26.72 -2.77 6.04
N PRO A 890 -28.02 -2.91 6.30
CA PRO A 890 -28.93 -3.59 5.40
C PRO A 890 -29.11 -2.82 4.08
N ALA A 891 -28.98 -1.48 4.08
CA ALA A 891 -29.14 -0.68 2.87
C ALA A 891 -28.02 -0.98 1.87
N VAL A 892 -26.77 -1.08 2.33
CA VAL A 892 -25.62 -1.42 1.49
C VAL A 892 -25.71 -2.84 0.96
N ILE A 893 -26.11 -3.81 1.81
CA ILE A 893 -26.26 -5.22 1.39
C ILE A 893 -27.37 -5.35 0.36
N VAL A 894 -28.54 -4.72 0.56
CA VAL A 894 -29.65 -4.73 -0.39
C VAL A 894 -29.25 -4.06 -1.70
N ALA A 895 -28.55 -2.92 -1.66
CA ALA A 895 -28.03 -2.26 -2.86
C ALA A 895 -27.09 -3.17 -3.66
N ALA A 896 -26.16 -3.88 -2.99
CA ALA A 896 -25.27 -4.84 -3.65
C ALA A 896 -26.04 -6.01 -4.30
N VAL A 897 -27.06 -6.57 -3.61
CA VAL A 897 -27.93 -7.64 -4.14
C VAL A 897 -28.72 -7.16 -5.35
N VAL A 898 -29.32 -5.98 -5.27
CA VAL A 898 -30.10 -5.39 -6.37
C VAL A 898 -29.21 -5.10 -7.58
N THR A 899 -28.02 -4.52 -7.37
CA THR A 899 -27.06 -4.22 -8.44
C THR A 899 -26.58 -5.48 -9.15
N LEU A 900 -26.22 -6.52 -8.39
CA LEU A 900 -25.81 -7.80 -8.96
C LEU A 900 -26.98 -8.51 -9.67
N GLY A 901 -28.20 -8.46 -9.11
CA GLY A 901 -29.40 -9.00 -9.71
C GLY A 901 -29.74 -8.32 -11.04
N PHE A 902 -29.67 -7.00 -11.09
CA PHE A 902 -29.95 -6.20 -12.29
C PHE A 902 -28.90 -6.45 -13.40
N SER A 903 -27.62 -6.46 -13.03
CA SER A 903 -26.52 -6.79 -13.96
C SER A 903 -26.68 -8.22 -14.53
N SER A 904 -27.07 -9.18 -13.70
CA SER A 904 -27.32 -10.56 -14.07
C SER A 904 -28.53 -10.69 -15.01
N LEU A 905 -29.57 -9.88 -14.79
CA LEU A 905 -30.73 -9.80 -15.66
C LEU A 905 -30.32 -9.34 -17.07
N ILE A 906 -29.58 -8.23 -17.18
CA ILE A 906 -29.10 -7.68 -18.46
C ILE A 906 -28.23 -8.73 -19.18
N ALA A 907 -27.28 -9.34 -18.47
CA ALA A 907 -26.40 -10.35 -19.04
C ALA A 907 -27.13 -11.58 -19.59
N SER A 908 -28.22 -11.99 -18.94
CA SER A 908 -29.01 -13.17 -19.34
C SER A 908 -30.06 -12.86 -20.41
N LEU A 909 -30.56 -11.63 -20.46
CA LEU A 909 -31.63 -11.21 -21.35
C LEU A 909 -31.21 -11.22 -22.84
N ILE A 910 -29.98 -10.77 -23.13
CA ILE A 910 -29.46 -10.71 -24.50
C ILE A 910 -29.47 -12.10 -25.16
N PRO A 911 -28.88 -13.17 -24.59
CA PRO A 911 -28.88 -14.49 -25.19
C PRO A 911 -30.27 -15.12 -25.18
N ALA A 912 -31.14 -14.81 -24.20
CA ALA A 912 -32.51 -15.30 -24.17
C ALA A 912 -33.38 -14.72 -25.32
N ILE A 913 -33.26 -13.42 -25.61
CA ILE A 913 -33.90 -12.77 -26.73
C ILE A 913 -33.40 -13.34 -28.06
N ARG A 914 -32.06 -13.48 -28.23
CA ARG A 914 -31.48 -14.07 -29.44
C ARG A 914 -32.02 -15.48 -29.71
N ALA A 915 -32.14 -16.31 -28.69
CA ALA A 915 -32.66 -17.67 -28.80
C ALA A 915 -34.18 -17.69 -29.17
N SER A 916 -34.97 -16.73 -28.70
CA SER A 916 -36.39 -16.60 -29.02
C SER A 916 -36.68 -16.05 -30.41
N LEU A 917 -35.65 -15.52 -31.12
CA LEU A 917 -35.74 -15.00 -32.48
C LEU A 917 -35.41 -16.05 -33.56
N VAL A 918 -34.95 -17.26 -33.20
CA VAL A 918 -34.64 -18.33 -34.14
C VAL A 918 -35.96 -18.86 -34.78
N SER A 919 -35.96 -18.98 -36.10
CA SER A 919 -37.17 -19.49 -36.81
C SER A 919 -37.38 -20.98 -36.52
N PRO A 920 -38.64 -21.43 -36.25
CA PRO A 920 -38.90 -22.85 -36.02
C PRO A 920 -38.45 -23.77 -37.18
N SER A 921 -38.48 -23.27 -38.42
CA SER A 921 -38.04 -23.99 -39.61
C SER A 921 -36.51 -24.18 -39.66
N GLU A 922 -35.72 -23.22 -39.20
CA GLU A 922 -34.26 -23.34 -39.09
C GLU A 922 -33.86 -24.24 -37.91
N ALA A 923 -34.61 -24.15 -36.80
CA ALA A 923 -34.33 -24.95 -35.58
C ALA A 923 -34.58 -26.45 -35.83
N LEU A 924 -35.52 -26.81 -36.72
CA LEU A 924 -35.84 -28.20 -37.10
C LEU A 924 -34.96 -28.75 -38.25
N ARG A 925 -34.27 -27.86 -39.03
CA ARG A 925 -33.29 -28.25 -40.06
C ARG A 925 -31.88 -28.42 -39.53
N ALA A 926 -31.62 -28.02 -38.27
CA ALA A 926 -30.31 -28.09 -37.65
C ALA A 926 -29.99 -29.48 -37.03
N GLU A 927 -30.72 -30.52 -37.38
CA GLU A 927 -30.35 -31.92 -37.24
C GLU A 927 -29.58 -32.36 -38.50
#